data_a70a5943077c76715146827054c2c8e3
#
_entry.id   a70a5943077c76715146827054c2c8e3
#
_cell.length_a   1.000
_cell.length_b   1.000
_cell.length_c   1.000
_cell.angle_alpha   90.00
_cell.angle_beta   90.00
_cell.angle_gamma   90.00
#
_symmetry.space_group_name_H-M   'P 1'
#
loop_
_entity.id
_entity.type
_entity.pdbx_description
1 polymer ?
#
loop_
_entity_poly.entity_id
_entity_poly.type
_entity_poly.pdbx_seq_one_letter_code
_entity_poly.pdbx_strand_id
1 'polypeptide(L)'
;KLVYIIHKLDPDNARWKQLQIDAAAKIPDISARDAAIAAIERDFADNEDDYGRKLYLIENCLYGVDIQPIAIQISKLRFFISLVCDQRTNRNKKDNHGIRPLPNLETKFVAADTLIGLPEMDQLALLPGRVDEIEGELEELYHRHFAVQRRDQKLALQKKLKGLREELGKVLAESLGSSKKAQYIADWNPFDPQEVAGFFDPLWMFGRSLTDGFDIVIGNPPYLRIQGIQQANPVAADYYKKHYESATGSFDLYVIFIERGLQLIRDGGVLNYINPDKWVNATFGKGIRKLVAARKLLHRLISFGAHQVFSACTYSSLLWMRKTPMEFIQYTRIAPDESKSVLLDDELEKLDSTAFASIPYASLSEEPWILAAPDSAKAMEALLSTPGQLHQKVKIFVGLQTSKDSVYFLHDAVNRGSVWEATSKELGERIEIEDGLVRPLLMGDQVHRYEPIATTNLVIFPYDESIDGNPPLLSEGAIQGRFPKGWIYLKRCEEVLRSRENGRLSTDEHWYRYIYPKNLSLFRRKKLIAPDISLGGNFSIDRDGGQYTTTTLYGYIKHEHVWESYEFLLAILNSKILWFYLRNSGSVLANGYFRYKPAYLQNFPVPEVSRSHEATIARGVSCLLAQKALQPTDMGVGEFLDDLIDACVMELYFRDHMAERDLLFLDDLAPHLAAYNSDATESQQRVFIEQLHRTLNAPESTIRNRLLRISADSPDLLAVIQREGKV
;
A
#
# COMPACT_ATOMS: atom_id res chain seq x y z
N LYS A 1 -0.24 -29.08 -1.66
CA LYS A 1 1.11 -28.84 -1.03
C LYS A 1 1.27 -29.60 0.30
N LEU A 2 0.31 -29.60 1.24
CA LEU A 2 0.42 -30.37 2.49
C LEU A 2 0.61 -31.87 2.23
N VAL A 3 -0.18 -32.45 1.33
CA VAL A 3 -0.02 -33.88 0.90
C VAL A 3 1.40 -34.14 0.37
N TYR A 4 1.92 -33.24 -0.48
CA TYR A 4 3.29 -33.34 -1.00
C TYR A 4 4.35 -33.28 0.11
N ILE A 5 4.17 -32.42 1.11
CA ILE A 5 5.09 -32.33 2.26
C ILE A 5 5.04 -33.64 3.06
N ILE A 6 3.84 -34.15 3.35
CA ILE A 6 3.67 -35.44 4.07
C ILE A 6 4.29 -36.56 3.28
N HIS A 7 4.07 -36.60 1.96
CA HIS A 7 4.70 -37.63 1.10
C HIS A 7 6.23 -37.59 1.15
N LYS A 8 6.86 -36.41 1.20
CA LYS A 8 8.30 -36.27 1.40
C LYS A 8 8.80 -36.73 2.77
N LEU A 9 8.00 -36.52 3.82
CA LEU A 9 8.35 -36.84 5.21
C LEU A 9 8.08 -38.32 5.57
N ASP A 10 7.06 -38.93 4.95
CA ASP A 10 6.59 -40.30 5.19
C ASP A 10 6.11 -40.89 3.84
N PRO A 11 7.03 -41.27 2.92
CA PRO A 11 6.70 -41.75 1.56
C PRO A 11 5.75 -42.92 1.58
N ASP A 12 6.02 -43.90 2.47
CA ASP A 12 5.30 -45.19 2.55
C ASP A 12 4.12 -45.14 3.55
N ASN A 13 3.79 -43.99 4.08
CA ASN A 13 2.76 -43.81 5.14
C ASN A 13 3.02 -44.65 6.41
N ALA A 14 4.22 -45.12 6.62
CA ALA A 14 4.56 -46.07 7.70
C ALA A 14 4.35 -45.44 9.09
N ARG A 15 4.84 -44.21 9.27
CA ARG A 15 4.67 -43.45 10.54
C ARG A 15 3.20 -43.13 10.82
N TRP A 16 2.49 -42.69 9.81
CA TRP A 16 1.08 -42.33 9.95
C TRP A 16 0.23 -43.57 10.24
N LYS A 17 0.45 -44.69 9.51
CA LYS A 17 -0.21 -45.97 9.78
C LYS A 17 0.02 -46.42 11.22
N GLN A 18 1.27 -46.36 11.70
CA GLN A 18 1.60 -46.72 13.07
C GLN A 18 0.89 -45.86 14.11
N LEU A 19 0.86 -44.53 13.92
CA LEU A 19 0.12 -43.61 14.81
C LEU A 19 -1.37 -43.92 14.91
N GLN A 20 -2.01 -44.27 13.79
CA GLN A 20 -3.43 -44.69 13.78
C GLN A 20 -3.63 -45.99 14.51
N ILE A 21 -2.75 -46.99 14.33
CA ILE A 21 -2.80 -48.27 15.05
C ILE A 21 -2.57 -48.03 16.55
N ASP A 22 -1.63 -47.21 16.95
CA ASP A 22 -1.36 -46.87 18.34
C ASP A 22 -2.54 -46.16 19.02
N ALA A 23 -3.25 -45.30 18.28
CA ALA A 23 -4.47 -44.67 18.73
C ALA A 23 -5.62 -45.68 18.89
N ALA A 24 -5.82 -46.55 17.91
CA ALA A 24 -6.82 -47.61 17.98
C ALA A 24 -6.52 -48.63 19.10
N ALA A 25 -5.26 -48.93 19.38
CA ALA A 25 -4.82 -49.81 20.46
C ALA A 25 -5.26 -49.35 21.88
N LYS A 26 -5.56 -48.05 22.04
CA LYS A 26 -6.07 -47.49 23.29
C LYS A 26 -7.56 -47.72 23.52
N ILE A 27 -8.30 -48.26 22.56
CA ILE A 27 -9.73 -48.60 22.70
C ILE A 27 -9.89 -49.71 23.73
N PRO A 28 -10.67 -49.52 24.82
CA PRO A 28 -10.78 -50.50 25.90
C PRO A 28 -11.45 -51.81 25.48
N ASP A 29 -12.44 -51.72 24.59
CA ASP A 29 -13.16 -52.93 24.08
C ASP A 29 -12.32 -53.64 23.04
N ILE A 30 -12.03 -54.92 23.30
CA ILE A 30 -11.16 -55.76 22.46
C ILE A 30 -11.72 -55.94 21.05
N SER A 31 -13.03 -56.20 20.92
CA SER A 31 -13.65 -56.40 19.62
C SER A 31 -13.70 -55.13 18.78
N ALA A 32 -14.00 -54.00 19.40
CA ALA A 32 -13.99 -52.70 18.74
C ALA A 32 -12.58 -52.27 18.35
N ARG A 33 -11.60 -52.56 19.20
CA ARG A 33 -10.15 -52.30 18.91
C ARG A 33 -9.67 -53.10 17.72
N ASP A 34 -9.90 -54.42 17.72
CA ASP A 34 -9.46 -55.29 16.64
C ASP A 34 -10.16 -54.97 15.32
N ALA A 35 -11.41 -54.59 15.34
CA ALA A 35 -12.17 -54.12 14.19
C ALA A 35 -11.60 -52.77 13.66
N ALA A 36 -11.24 -51.86 14.57
CA ALA A 36 -10.61 -50.59 14.19
C ALA A 36 -9.23 -50.76 13.57
N ILE A 37 -8.38 -51.62 14.16
CA ILE A 37 -7.05 -51.90 13.60
C ILE A 37 -7.17 -52.58 12.22
N ALA A 38 -8.04 -53.58 12.07
CA ALA A 38 -8.31 -54.24 10.80
C ALA A 38 -8.88 -53.31 9.72
N ALA A 39 -9.66 -52.30 10.13
CA ALA A 39 -10.12 -51.24 9.22
C ALA A 39 -8.97 -50.34 8.76
N ILE A 40 -8.12 -49.92 9.69
CA ILE A 40 -6.90 -49.11 9.37
C ILE A 40 -5.99 -49.85 8.41
N GLU A 41 -5.72 -51.14 8.70
CA GLU A 41 -4.84 -51.97 7.83
C GLU A 41 -5.41 -52.13 6.42
N ARG A 42 -6.72 -52.35 6.29
CA ARG A 42 -7.38 -52.37 4.97
C ARG A 42 -7.35 -51.03 4.27
N ASP A 43 -7.58 -49.97 4.99
CA ASP A 43 -7.59 -48.60 4.43
C ASP A 43 -6.22 -48.22 3.85
N PHE A 44 -5.16 -48.64 4.50
CA PHE A 44 -3.81 -48.44 4.01
C PHE A 44 -3.40 -49.40 2.88
N ALA A 45 -3.99 -50.62 2.83
CA ALA A 45 -3.75 -51.56 1.75
C ALA A 45 -4.50 -51.22 0.46
N ASP A 46 -5.74 -50.71 0.58
CA ASP A 46 -6.61 -50.43 -0.56
C ASP A 46 -6.42 -49.02 -1.16
N ASN A 47 -5.87 -48.08 -0.39
CA ASN A 47 -5.68 -46.68 -0.81
C ASN A 47 -4.22 -46.30 -0.67
N GLU A 48 -3.46 -46.61 -1.69
CA GLU A 48 -2.01 -46.51 -1.62
C GLU A 48 -1.54 -45.07 -1.36
N ASP A 49 -2.22 -43.96 -1.55
CA ASP A 49 -1.39 -42.78 -1.41
C ASP A 49 -2.11 -41.51 -0.96
N ASP A 50 -2.96 -40.88 -1.77
CA ASP A 50 -3.32 -39.48 -1.47
C ASP A 50 -4.71 -39.30 -0.86
N TYR A 51 -5.65 -40.22 -1.12
CA TYR A 51 -7.00 -40.11 -0.56
C TYR A 51 -7.01 -40.13 0.97
N GLY A 52 -6.36 -41.12 1.59
CA GLY A 52 -6.32 -41.26 3.05
C GLY A 52 -5.60 -40.08 3.71
N ARG A 53 -4.48 -39.62 3.12
CA ARG A 53 -3.76 -38.43 3.58
C ARG A 53 -4.63 -37.17 3.51
N LYS A 54 -5.34 -36.97 2.39
CA LYS A 54 -6.26 -35.83 2.23
C LYS A 54 -7.40 -35.88 3.22
N LEU A 55 -8.02 -37.05 3.40
CA LEU A 55 -9.10 -37.22 4.35
C LEU A 55 -8.65 -36.89 5.77
N TYR A 56 -7.52 -37.42 6.21
CA TYR A 56 -6.95 -37.12 7.53
C TYR A 56 -6.66 -35.65 7.72
N LEU A 57 -6.03 -34.99 6.72
CA LEU A 57 -5.75 -33.56 6.79
C LEU A 57 -7.02 -32.72 6.90
N ILE A 58 -8.06 -33.07 6.14
CA ILE A 58 -9.35 -32.35 6.17
C ILE A 58 -10.03 -32.56 7.54
N GLU A 59 -9.97 -33.76 8.09
CA GLU A 59 -10.61 -34.08 9.37
C GLU A 59 -9.90 -33.41 10.55
N ASN A 60 -8.55 -33.45 10.58
CA ASN A 60 -7.80 -33.12 11.80
C ASN A 60 -7.02 -31.81 11.71
N CYS A 61 -6.72 -31.31 10.51
CA CYS A 61 -5.76 -30.21 10.34
C CYS A 61 -6.34 -28.97 9.66
N LEU A 62 -7.45 -29.10 8.90
CA LEU A 62 -7.94 -28.02 8.07
C LEU A 62 -9.26 -27.44 8.57
N TYR A 63 -9.27 -26.15 8.77
CA TYR A 63 -10.43 -25.36 9.15
C TYR A 63 -10.55 -24.16 8.20
N GLY A 64 -11.79 -23.76 7.89
CA GLY A 64 -12.04 -22.63 7.01
C GLY A 64 -13.14 -21.72 7.52
N VAL A 65 -12.90 -20.42 7.39
CA VAL A 65 -13.88 -19.38 7.70
C VAL A 65 -13.93 -18.34 6.59
N ASP A 66 -15.13 -17.98 6.18
CA ASP A 66 -15.39 -16.88 5.26
C ASP A 66 -16.72 -16.25 5.64
N ILE A 67 -16.90 -14.97 5.42
CA ILE A 67 -18.17 -14.29 5.68
C ILE A 67 -19.25 -14.64 4.63
N GLN A 68 -18.85 -15.14 3.47
CA GLN A 68 -19.75 -15.47 2.37
C GLN A 68 -20.13 -16.97 2.40
N PRO A 69 -21.39 -17.33 2.62
CA PRO A 69 -21.84 -18.74 2.58
C PRO A 69 -21.47 -19.44 1.27
N ILE A 70 -21.57 -18.74 0.14
CA ILE A 70 -21.23 -19.33 -1.16
C ILE A 70 -19.73 -19.70 -1.26
N ALA A 71 -18.82 -18.93 -0.68
CA ALA A 71 -17.39 -19.25 -0.64
C ALA A 71 -17.12 -20.52 0.15
N ILE A 72 -17.84 -20.71 1.26
CA ILE A 72 -17.80 -21.93 2.08
C ILE A 72 -18.32 -23.14 1.29
N GLN A 73 -19.43 -23.00 0.55
CA GLN A 73 -19.95 -24.11 -0.27
C GLN A 73 -18.99 -24.47 -1.41
N ILE A 74 -18.39 -23.48 -2.08
CA ILE A 74 -17.37 -23.71 -3.11
C ILE A 74 -16.15 -24.42 -2.52
N SER A 75 -15.70 -24.03 -1.35
CA SER A 75 -14.56 -24.67 -0.66
C SER A 75 -14.87 -26.13 -0.34
N LYS A 76 -16.04 -26.44 0.23
CA LYS A 76 -16.50 -27.82 0.48
C LYS A 76 -16.53 -28.64 -0.81
N LEU A 77 -17.07 -28.08 -1.89
CA LEU A 77 -17.14 -28.75 -3.20
C LEU A 77 -15.73 -29.06 -3.74
N ARG A 78 -14.79 -28.13 -3.63
CA ARG A 78 -13.41 -28.35 -4.08
C ARG A 78 -12.71 -29.46 -3.29
N PHE A 79 -12.91 -29.55 -1.97
CA PHE A 79 -12.42 -30.66 -1.17
C PHE A 79 -13.06 -32.00 -1.59
N PHE A 80 -14.38 -32.01 -1.84
CA PHE A 80 -15.07 -33.21 -2.33
C PHE A 80 -14.52 -33.68 -3.68
N ILE A 81 -14.36 -32.77 -4.65
CA ILE A 81 -13.76 -33.11 -5.95
C ILE A 81 -12.36 -33.67 -5.75
N SER A 82 -11.52 -33.04 -4.92
CA SER A 82 -10.17 -33.52 -4.66
C SER A 82 -10.13 -34.92 -4.03
N LEU A 83 -11.07 -35.24 -3.14
CA LEU A 83 -11.19 -36.57 -2.54
C LEU A 83 -11.69 -37.60 -3.54
N VAL A 84 -12.66 -37.26 -4.40
CA VAL A 84 -13.21 -38.19 -5.40
C VAL A 84 -12.19 -38.54 -6.47
N CYS A 85 -11.41 -37.55 -6.93
CA CYS A 85 -10.40 -37.76 -7.98
C CYS A 85 -9.28 -38.73 -7.58
N ASP A 86 -9.01 -38.86 -6.28
CA ASP A 86 -7.96 -39.77 -5.79
C ASP A 86 -8.49 -41.17 -5.44
N GLN A 87 -9.80 -41.43 -5.56
CA GLN A 87 -10.34 -42.73 -5.29
C GLN A 87 -10.20 -43.69 -6.46
N ARG A 88 -9.82 -44.95 -6.18
CA ARG A 88 -9.78 -46.00 -7.18
C ARG A 88 -11.19 -46.54 -7.43
N THR A 89 -11.58 -46.64 -8.67
CA THR A 89 -12.89 -47.15 -9.06
C THR A 89 -12.78 -48.62 -9.50
N ASN A 90 -13.85 -49.38 -9.23
CA ASN A 90 -14.01 -50.77 -9.70
C ASN A 90 -15.29 -50.89 -10.56
N ARG A 91 -15.51 -52.08 -11.14
CA ARG A 91 -16.69 -52.34 -11.98
C ARG A 91 -17.93 -52.76 -11.20
N ASN A 92 -17.86 -52.83 -9.88
CA ASN A 92 -18.96 -53.33 -9.04
C ASN A 92 -19.97 -52.23 -8.74
N LYS A 93 -21.09 -52.20 -9.46
CA LYS A 93 -22.18 -51.23 -9.24
C LYS A 93 -22.84 -51.35 -7.86
N LYS A 94 -22.83 -52.56 -7.26
CA LYS A 94 -23.44 -52.77 -5.94
C LYS A 94 -22.62 -52.15 -4.81
N ASP A 95 -21.33 -51.94 -5.06
CA ASP A 95 -20.38 -51.31 -4.15
C ASP A 95 -20.09 -49.87 -4.59
N ASN A 96 -21.04 -49.21 -5.19
CA ASN A 96 -20.86 -47.83 -5.71
C ASN A 96 -19.59 -47.64 -6.51
N HIS A 97 -19.18 -48.64 -7.30
CA HIS A 97 -17.91 -48.66 -8.06
C HIS A 97 -16.65 -48.53 -7.19
N GLY A 98 -16.69 -48.86 -5.89
CA GLY A 98 -15.59 -48.66 -4.95
C GLY A 98 -15.44 -47.23 -4.43
N ILE A 99 -16.32 -46.33 -4.85
CA ILE A 99 -16.28 -44.92 -4.40
C ILE A 99 -16.81 -44.82 -2.98
N ARG A 100 -15.98 -44.34 -2.07
CA ARG A 100 -16.34 -44.07 -0.68
C ARG A 100 -17.21 -42.82 -0.56
N PRO A 101 -18.17 -42.80 0.36
CA PRO A 101 -18.95 -41.60 0.67
C PRO A 101 -18.05 -40.47 1.13
N LEU A 102 -18.45 -39.25 0.79
CA LEU A 102 -17.71 -38.03 1.18
C LEU A 102 -17.98 -37.67 2.64
N PRO A 103 -17.00 -37.11 3.36
CA PRO A 103 -17.18 -36.69 4.75
C PRO A 103 -18.14 -35.49 4.87
N ASN A 104 -18.68 -35.26 6.05
CA ASN A 104 -19.50 -34.08 6.34
C ASN A 104 -18.58 -32.91 6.79
N LEU A 105 -18.53 -31.88 6.01
CA LEU A 105 -17.60 -30.74 6.21
C LEU A 105 -18.24 -29.54 6.92
N GLU A 106 -19.48 -29.64 7.37
CA GLU A 106 -20.24 -28.53 7.94
C GLU A 106 -19.61 -27.96 9.21
N THR A 107 -18.93 -28.79 9.99
CA THR A 107 -18.26 -28.41 11.24
C THR A 107 -16.77 -28.01 11.06
N LYS A 108 -16.26 -28.06 9.83
CA LYS A 108 -14.87 -27.69 9.49
C LYS A 108 -14.77 -26.40 8.70
N PHE A 109 -15.84 -26.05 7.96
CA PHE A 109 -15.91 -24.88 7.12
C PHE A 109 -17.18 -24.11 7.43
N VAL A 110 -17.04 -22.93 8.04
CA VAL A 110 -18.15 -22.14 8.60
C VAL A 110 -18.23 -20.75 7.96
N ALA A 111 -19.46 -20.26 7.75
CA ALA A 111 -19.68 -18.88 7.38
C ALA A 111 -19.78 -18.03 8.65
N ALA A 112 -18.83 -17.09 8.84
CA ALA A 112 -18.74 -16.30 10.06
C ALA A 112 -17.98 -14.98 9.85
N ASP A 113 -18.29 -13.95 10.65
CA ASP A 113 -17.51 -12.73 10.71
C ASP A 113 -16.26 -12.93 11.57
N THR A 114 -15.13 -13.14 10.93
CA THR A 114 -13.85 -13.40 11.59
C THR A 114 -13.37 -12.25 12.49
N LEU A 115 -13.78 -11.02 12.19
CA LEU A 115 -13.35 -9.82 12.93
C LEU A 115 -14.15 -9.59 14.22
N ILE A 116 -15.27 -10.26 14.41
CA ILE A 116 -16.08 -10.13 15.62
C ILE A 116 -15.86 -11.37 16.48
N GLY A 117 -15.15 -11.21 17.59
CA GLY A 117 -15.00 -12.24 18.61
C GLY A 117 -16.23 -12.30 19.51
N LEU A 118 -16.36 -13.37 20.32
CA LEU A 118 -17.31 -13.38 21.41
C LEU A 118 -16.92 -12.35 22.48
N PRO A 119 -17.87 -11.68 23.14
CA PRO A 119 -17.58 -10.77 24.25
C PRO A 119 -16.72 -11.46 25.33
N GLU A 120 -15.69 -10.76 25.85
CA GLU A 120 -14.85 -11.31 26.93
C GLU A 120 -15.70 -11.69 28.14
N MET A 121 -15.33 -12.80 28.80
CA MET A 121 -15.98 -13.23 30.02
C MET A 121 -15.40 -12.46 31.19
N ASP A 122 -16.20 -11.73 31.93
CA ASP A 122 -15.81 -11.29 33.28
C ASP A 122 -15.42 -12.53 34.11
N GLN A 123 -14.27 -12.48 34.79
CA GLN A 123 -13.56 -13.63 35.39
C GLN A 123 -14.28 -14.31 36.59
N LEU A 124 -15.58 -14.33 36.63
CA LEU A 124 -16.39 -14.86 37.75
C LEU A 124 -17.17 -16.15 37.41
N ALA A 125 -16.60 -17.05 36.59
CA ALA A 125 -17.25 -18.32 36.31
C ALA A 125 -17.03 -19.35 37.43
N LEU A 126 -18.02 -19.57 38.25
CA LEU A 126 -18.02 -20.52 39.36
C LEU A 126 -18.44 -21.98 38.99
N LEU A 127 -18.61 -22.33 37.70
CA LEU A 127 -19.00 -23.66 37.25
C LEU A 127 -18.17 -24.18 36.06
N PRO A 128 -16.86 -24.48 36.22
CA PRO A 128 -16.06 -25.03 35.11
C PRO A 128 -16.54 -26.43 34.65
N GLY A 129 -16.96 -27.28 35.53
CA GLY A 129 -17.18 -28.71 35.24
C GLY A 129 -18.30 -29.02 34.23
N ARG A 130 -19.46 -28.34 34.30
CA ARG A 130 -20.58 -28.65 33.39
C ARG A 130 -20.36 -28.08 31.97
N VAL A 131 -19.74 -26.91 31.87
CA VAL A 131 -19.33 -26.35 30.57
C VAL A 131 -18.34 -27.28 29.90
N ASP A 132 -17.33 -27.73 30.65
CA ASP A 132 -16.29 -28.66 30.20
C ASP A 132 -16.86 -30.02 29.72
N GLU A 133 -17.86 -30.55 30.40
CA GLU A 133 -18.54 -31.79 29.98
C GLU A 133 -19.29 -31.60 28.64
N ILE A 134 -20.07 -30.52 28.51
CA ILE A 134 -20.84 -30.24 27.29
C ILE A 134 -19.90 -30.00 26.10
N GLU A 135 -18.81 -29.27 26.30
CA GLU A 135 -17.79 -29.03 25.25
C GLU A 135 -17.15 -30.34 24.79
N GLY A 136 -16.79 -31.24 25.72
CA GLY A 136 -16.24 -32.54 25.39
C GLY A 136 -17.24 -33.40 24.60
N GLU A 137 -18.54 -33.40 25.00
CA GLU A 137 -19.59 -34.10 24.25
C GLU A 137 -19.81 -33.50 22.84
N LEU A 138 -19.71 -32.16 22.69
CA LEU A 138 -19.80 -31.48 21.39
C LEU A 138 -18.66 -31.92 20.47
N GLU A 139 -17.41 -31.94 20.97
CA GLU A 139 -16.23 -32.35 20.20
C GLU A 139 -16.35 -33.80 19.72
N GLU A 140 -16.74 -34.74 20.60
CA GLU A 140 -16.98 -36.13 20.22
C GLU A 140 -18.06 -36.24 19.14
N LEU A 141 -19.15 -35.50 19.28
CA LEU A 141 -20.22 -35.52 18.28
C LEU A 141 -19.84 -34.89 16.97
N TYR A 142 -18.94 -33.89 16.95
CA TYR A 142 -18.39 -33.33 15.71
C TYR A 142 -17.57 -34.37 14.95
N HIS A 143 -16.69 -35.11 15.62
CA HIS A 143 -15.94 -36.23 15.01
C HIS A 143 -16.89 -37.31 14.47
N ARG A 144 -17.89 -37.72 15.23
CA ARG A 144 -18.89 -38.69 14.76
C ARG A 144 -19.70 -38.18 13.58
N HIS A 145 -20.10 -36.90 13.59
CA HIS A 145 -20.83 -36.29 12.48
C HIS A 145 -19.99 -36.25 11.20
N PHE A 146 -18.67 -36.01 11.27
CA PHE A 146 -17.78 -36.02 10.14
C PHE A 146 -17.81 -37.35 9.36
N ALA A 147 -17.80 -38.45 10.07
CA ALA A 147 -17.70 -39.80 9.50
C ALA A 147 -19.05 -40.44 9.14
N VAL A 148 -20.18 -39.93 9.66
CA VAL A 148 -21.49 -40.55 9.48
C VAL A 148 -21.99 -40.42 8.03
N GLN A 149 -22.46 -41.55 7.46
CA GLN A 149 -22.87 -41.64 6.05
C GLN A 149 -24.40 -41.73 5.89
N ARG A 150 -25.09 -42.31 6.86
CA ARG A 150 -26.55 -42.49 6.79
C ARG A 150 -27.28 -41.21 7.17
N ARG A 151 -28.25 -40.82 6.33
CA ARG A 151 -29.03 -39.59 6.51
C ARG A 151 -29.80 -39.53 7.85
N ASP A 152 -30.40 -40.66 8.25
CA ASP A 152 -31.13 -40.77 9.53
C ASP A 152 -30.21 -40.53 10.73
N GLN A 153 -29.01 -41.14 10.72
CA GLN A 153 -27.99 -40.95 11.74
C GLN A 153 -27.44 -39.52 11.74
N LYS A 154 -27.21 -38.95 10.55
CA LYS A 154 -26.75 -37.56 10.39
C LYS A 154 -27.75 -36.59 11.03
N LEU A 155 -29.04 -36.71 10.72
CA LEU A 155 -30.09 -35.87 11.30
C LEU A 155 -30.23 -36.03 12.81
N ALA A 156 -30.07 -37.26 13.32
CA ALA A 156 -30.08 -37.50 14.76
C ALA A 156 -28.90 -36.82 15.48
N LEU A 157 -27.70 -36.88 14.91
CA LEU A 157 -26.52 -36.19 15.44
C LEU A 157 -26.69 -34.69 15.40
N GLN A 158 -27.20 -34.13 14.31
CA GLN A 158 -27.46 -32.67 14.18
C GLN A 158 -28.46 -32.20 15.24
N LYS A 159 -29.52 -32.98 15.50
CA LYS A 159 -30.51 -32.68 16.56
C LYS A 159 -29.85 -32.71 17.95
N LYS A 160 -28.97 -33.69 18.20
CA LYS A 160 -28.26 -33.81 19.50
C LYS A 160 -27.27 -32.64 19.67
N LEU A 161 -26.52 -32.30 18.64
CA LEU A 161 -25.60 -31.16 18.62
C LEU A 161 -26.34 -29.83 18.88
N LYS A 162 -27.53 -29.64 18.28
CA LYS A 162 -28.35 -28.45 18.54
C LYS A 162 -28.79 -28.40 20.00
N GLY A 163 -29.29 -29.52 20.56
CA GLY A 163 -29.71 -29.59 21.96
C GLY A 163 -28.59 -29.26 22.94
N LEU A 164 -27.38 -29.76 22.72
CA LEU A 164 -26.23 -29.48 23.56
C LEU A 164 -25.79 -27.99 23.46
N ARG A 165 -25.87 -27.36 22.28
CA ARG A 165 -25.61 -25.93 22.17
C ARG A 165 -26.64 -25.07 22.89
N GLU A 166 -27.94 -25.43 22.81
CA GLU A 166 -28.98 -24.74 23.56
C GLU A 166 -28.79 -24.92 25.07
N GLU A 167 -28.38 -26.10 25.52
CA GLU A 167 -28.03 -26.36 26.92
C GLU A 167 -26.84 -25.54 27.37
N LEU A 168 -25.76 -25.53 26.57
CA LEU A 168 -24.59 -24.73 26.83
C LEU A 168 -24.93 -23.23 26.93
N GLY A 169 -25.78 -22.74 26.00
CA GLY A 169 -26.29 -21.37 26.05
C GLY A 169 -27.00 -21.04 27.35
N LYS A 170 -27.82 -21.95 27.87
CA LYS A 170 -28.52 -21.79 29.16
C LYS A 170 -27.54 -21.76 30.34
N VAL A 171 -26.61 -22.72 30.38
CA VAL A 171 -25.60 -22.80 31.45
C VAL A 171 -24.71 -21.53 31.46
N LEU A 172 -24.34 -21.05 30.30
CA LEU A 172 -23.57 -19.81 30.19
C LEU A 172 -24.38 -18.57 30.60
N ALA A 173 -25.67 -18.49 30.25
CA ALA A 173 -26.55 -17.39 30.63
C ALA A 173 -26.74 -17.32 32.15
N GLU A 174 -26.92 -18.48 32.80
CA GLU A 174 -27.08 -18.59 34.23
C GLU A 174 -25.78 -18.24 35.01
N SER A 175 -24.62 -18.66 34.46
CA SER A 175 -23.34 -18.53 35.15
C SER A 175 -22.68 -17.17 34.98
N LEU A 176 -22.89 -16.47 33.86
CA LEU A 176 -22.09 -15.33 33.42
C LEU A 176 -22.88 -14.01 33.37
N GLY A 177 -24.17 -14.01 33.63
CA GLY A 177 -25.01 -12.80 33.53
C GLY A 177 -25.03 -12.15 32.16
N SER A 178 -24.38 -12.73 31.16
CA SER A 178 -24.26 -12.22 29.80
C SER A 178 -25.20 -12.98 28.84
N SER A 179 -26.40 -12.47 28.67
CA SER A 179 -27.39 -13.05 27.76
C SER A 179 -26.96 -13.07 26.29
N LYS A 180 -26.17 -12.11 25.85
CA LYS A 180 -25.77 -11.96 24.42
C LYS A 180 -24.79 -13.05 23.95
N LYS A 181 -23.77 -13.39 24.73
CA LYS A 181 -22.81 -14.47 24.37
C LYS A 181 -23.50 -15.81 24.33
N ALA A 182 -24.29 -16.11 25.37
CA ALA A 182 -25.05 -17.32 25.46
C ALA A 182 -26.02 -17.49 24.27
N GLN A 183 -26.66 -16.40 23.87
CA GLN A 183 -27.57 -16.37 22.73
C GLN A 183 -26.84 -16.62 21.41
N TYR A 184 -25.69 -15.99 21.16
CA TYR A 184 -24.90 -16.20 19.94
C TYR A 184 -24.50 -17.69 19.79
N ILE A 185 -24.07 -18.34 20.88
CA ILE A 185 -23.69 -19.76 20.86
C ILE A 185 -24.91 -20.68 20.62
N ALA A 186 -26.03 -20.39 21.28
CA ALA A 186 -27.25 -21.18 21.15
C ALA A 186 -27.89 -21.06 19.77
N ASP A 187 -27.89 -19.85 19.20
CA ASP A 187 -28.57 -19.56 17.94
C ASP A 187 -27.75 -20.04 16.72
N TRP A 188 -26.42 -20.19 16.84
CA TRP A 188 -25.60 -20.60 15.71
C TRP A 188 -25.88 -22.00 15.22
N ASN A 189 -26.15 -22.16 13.92
CA ASN A 189 -26.43 -23.44 13.28
C ASN A 189 -25.48 -23.72 12.10
N PRO A 190 -24.37 -24.47 12.28
CA PRO A 190 -23.43 -24.77 11.22
C PRO A 190 -23.99 -25.63 10.07
N PHE A 191 -25.18 -26.20 10.25
CA PHE A 191 -25.84 -27.08 9.27
C PHE A 191 -26.76 -26.34 8.31
N ASP A 192 -27.08 -25.08 8.57
CA ASP A 192 -27.75 -24.21 7.60
C ASP A 192 -26.75 -23.62 6.63
N PRO A 193 -26.82 -23.98 5.34
CA PRO A 193 -25.86 -23.51 4.35
C PRO A 193 -25.94 -22.01 4.02
N GLN A 194 -26.98 -21.31 4.48
CA GLN A 194 -27.19 -19.86 4.26
C GLN A 194 -26.89 -19.03 5.51
N GLU A 195 -26.74 -19.66 6.67
CA GLU A 195 -26.49 -18.95 7.92
C GLU A 195 -25.08 -18.40 7.98
N VAL A 196 -24.95 -17.15 8.42
CA VAL A 196 -23.68 -16.47 8.71
C VAL A 196 -23.64 -16.15 10.19
N ALA A 197 -22.69 -16.73 10.91
CA ALA A 197 -22.48 -16.36 12.30
C ALA A 197 -21.95 -14.92 12.39
N GLY A 198 -22.61 -14.10 13.21
CA GLY A 198 -22.17 -12.72 13.47
C GLY A 198 -20.91 -12.62 14.34
N PHE A 199 -20.22 -13.73 14.58
CA PHE A 199 -18.99 -13.85 15.38
C PHE A 199 -18.13 -15.01 14.89
N PHE A 200 -16.85 -15.00 15.25
CA PHE A 200 -15.96 -16.14 15.04
C PHE A 200 -15.14 -16.42 16.30
N ASP A 201 -15.31 -17.63 16.83
CA ASP A 201 -14.54 -18.16 17.94
C ASP A 201 -14.11 -19.60 17.63
N PRO A 202 -12.80 -19.89 17.46
CA PRO A 202 -12.32 -21.23 17.11
C PRO A 202 -12.67 -22.31 18.11
N LEU A 203 -12.64 -22.01 19.41
CA LEU A 203 -12.94 -22.95 20.47
C LEU A 203 -14.39 -23.46 20.38
N TRP A 204 -15.34 -22.53 20.23
CA TRP A 204 -16.77 -22.85 20.17
C TRP A 204 -17.19 -23.48 18.83
N MET A 205 -16.54 -23.11 17.73
CA MET A 205 -16.91 -23.58 16.41
C MET A 205 -16.23 -24.88 16.00
N PHE A 206 -15.00 -25.12 16.46
CA PHE A 206 -14.17 -26.23 16.00
C PHE A 206 -13.73 -27.20 17.09
N GLY A 207 -13.84 -26.83 18.37
CA GLY A 207 -13.52 -27.67 19.50
C GLY A 207 -12.25 -27.30 20.26
N ARG A 208 -12.03 -28.00 21.39
CA ARG A 208 -10.96 -27.72 22.37
C ARG A 208 -9.55 -27.92 21.85
N SER A 209 -9.37 -28.69 20.80
CA SER A 209 -8.07 -28.86 20.13
C SER A 209 -7.43 -27.54 19.68
N LEU A 210 -8.23 -26.46 19.62
CA LEU A 210 -7.80 -25.10 19.25
C LEU A 210 -7.76 -24.12 20.43
N THR A 211 -7.72 -24.59 21.67
CA THR A 211 -7.64 -23.71 22.86
C THR A 211 -6.42 -22.78 22.80
N ASP A 212 -5.28 -23.27 22.34
CA ASP A 212 -4.06 -22.47 22.19
C ASP A 212 -4.01 -21.65 20.89
N GLY A 213 -4.93 -21.90 19.95
CA GLY A 213 -4.98 -21.31 18.64
C GLY A 213 -4.43 -22.21 17.54
N PHE A 214 -4.34 -21.67 16.32
CA PHE A 214 -3.89 -22.40 15.14
C PHE A 214 -2.36 -22.41 15.01
N ASP A 215 -1.81 -23.51 14.48
CA ASP A 215 -0.39 -23.59 14.09
C ASP A 215 -0.09 -22.64 12.94
N ILE A 216 -0.99 -22.57 11.96
CA ILE A 216 -0.84 -21.79 10.74
C ILE A 216 -2.19 -21.14 10.40
N VAL A 217 -2.16 -19.83 10.20
CA VAL A 217 -3.28 -19.06 9.64
C VAL A 217 -2.84 -18.50 8.30
N ILE A 218 -3.58 -18.83 7.23
CA ILE A 218 -3.33 -18.33 5.87
C ILE A 218 -4.57 -17.63 5.34
N GLY A 219 -4.41 -16.59 4.52
CA GLY A 219 -5.56 -15.91 3.96
C GLY A 219 -5.23 -14.81 2.96
N ASN A 220 -6.29 -14.33 2.33
CA ASN A 220 -6.31 -13.15 1.50
C ASN A 220 -7.40 -12.21 2.05
N PRO A 221 -7.06 -11.34 3.01
CA PRO A 221 -8.02 -10.41 3.62
C PRO A 221 -8.61 -9.43 2.61
N PRO A 222 -9.82 -8.89 2.85
CA PRO A 222 -10.45 -7.94 1.93
C PRO A 222 -9.74 -6.58 1.93
N TYR A 223 -9.53 -6.00 0.72
CA TYR A 223 -8.86 -4.70 0.51
C TYR A 223 -9.89 -3.56 0.49
N LEU A 224 -10.69 -3.46 1.57
CA LEU A 224 -11.77 -2.48 1.70
C LEU A 224 -11.40 -1.39 2.71
N ARG A 225 -11.74 -0.14 2.37
CA ARG A 225 -11.54 1.00 3.27
C ARG A 225 -12.63 1.07 4.32
N ILE A 226 -12.27 1.47 5.54
CA ILE A 226 -13.20 1.63 6.66
C ILE A 226 -14.36 2.60 6.36
N GLN A 227 -14.14 3.63 5.51
CA GLN A 227 -15.20 4.58 5.15
C GLN A 227 -16.39 3.91 4.46
N GLY A 228 -16.14 2.92 3.58
CA GLY A 228 -17.21 2.14 2.96
C GLY A 228 -17.99 1.32 3.99
N ILE A 229 -17.29 0.73 4.96
CA ILE A 229 -17.94 0.00 6.07
C ILE A 229 -18.71 0.95 6.99
N GLN A 230 -18.19 2.14 7.31
CA GLN A 230 -18.89 3.14 8.12
C GLN A 230 -20.23 3.56 7.51
N GLN A 231 -20.32 3.61 6.19
CA GLN A 231 -21.57 3.93 5.49
C GLN A 231 -22.54 2.74 5.46
N ALA A 232 -22.04 1.51 5.25
CA ALA A 232 -22.84 0.31 5.10
C ALA A 232 -23.23 -0.32 6.46
N ASN A 233 -22.32 -0.34 7.43
CA ASN A 233 -22.49 -0.93 8.76
C ASN A 233 -21.71 -0.13 9.82
N PRO A 234 -22.28 0.98 10.34
CA PRO A 234 -21.63 1.81 11.36
C PRO A 234 -21.30 1.06 12.65
N VAL A 235 -22.14 0.09 13.04
CA VAL A 235 -21.95 -0.70 14.28
C VAL A 235 -20.67 -1.55 14.20
N ALA A 236 -20.45 -2.22 13.08
CA ALA A 236 -19.23 -2.98 12.86
C ALA A 236 -17.99 -2.08 12.84
N ALA A 237 -18.07 -0.92 12.19
CA ALA A 237 -16.97 0.04 12.14
C ALA A 237 -16.58 0.56 13.54
N ASP A 238 -17.56 0.83 14.41
CA ASP A 238 -17.35 1.24 15.79
C ASP A 238 -16.76 0.10 16.64
N TYR A 239 -17.22 -1.13 16.41
CA TYR A 239 -16.65 -2.31 17.05
C TYR A 239 -15.17 -2.45 16.72
N TYR A 240 -14.79 -2.37 15.43
CA TYR A 240 -13.39 -2.50 15.00
C TYR A 240 -12.48 -1.46 15.66
N LYS A 241 -12.90 -0.19 15.70
CA LYS A 241 -12.13 0.89 16.35
C LYS A 241 -11.93 0.70 17.86
N LYS A 242 -12.85 0.00 18.52
CA LYS A 242 -12.76 -0.26 19.97
C LYS A 242 -11.92 -1.49 20.33
N HIS A 243 -11.88 -2.50 19.46
CA HIS A 243 -11.33 -3.81 19.78
C HIS A 243 -9.99 -4.12 19.11
N TYR A 244 -9.54 -3.28 18.16
CA TYR A 244 -8.28 -3.48 17.45
C TYR A 244 -7.33 -2.30 17.68
N GLU A 245 -6.11 -2.58 18.21
CA GLU A 245 -5.05 -1.57 18.39
C GLU A 245 -4.60 -0.98 17.05
N SER A 246 -4.63 -1.77 15.99
CA SER A 246 -4.26 -1.38 14.64
C SER A 246 -5.28 -0.49 13.93
N ALA A 247 -6.51 -0.39 14.46
CA ALA A 247 -7.61 0.37 13.86
C ALA A 247 -7.47 1.88 14.06
N THR A 248 -6.47 2.50 13.44
CA THR A 248 -6.17 3.93 13.58
C THR A 248 -6.50 4.73 12.31
N GLY A 249 -7.16 5.88 12.46
CA GLY A 249 -7.48 6.78 11.35
C GLY A 249 -8.40 6.14 10.29
N SER A 250 -8.04 6.32 9.02
CA SER A 250 -8.78 5.81 7.85
C SER A 250 -8.15 4.53 7.32
N PHE A 251 -8.14 3.48 8.12
CA PHE A 251 -7.49 2.21 7.79
C PHE A 251 -8.26 1.37 6.76
N ASP A 252 -7.54 0.45 6.13
CA ASP A 252 -8.11 -0.61 5.30
C ASP A 252 -8.34 -1.89 6.15
N LEU A 253 -9.39 -2.67 5.85
CA LEU A 253 -9.76 -3.83 6.68
C LEU A 253 -8.66 -4.87 6.84
N TYR A 254 -7.83 -5.08 5.81
CA TYR A 254 -6.75 -6.07 5.91
C TYR A 254 -5.78 -5.77 7.08
N VAL A 255 -5.67 -4.52 7.53
CA VAL A 255 -4.83 -4.13 8.68
C VAL A 255 -5.31 -4.79 9.97
N ILE A 256 -6.63 -4.72 10.24
CA ILE A 256 -7.21 -5.37 11.42
C ILE A 256 -7.30 -6.90 11.25
N PHE A 257 -7.37 -7.40 10.02
CA PHE A 257 -7.23 -8.84 9.75
C PHE A 257 -5.85 -9.37 10.11
N ILE A 258 -4.77 -8.60 9.89
CA ILE A 258 -3.43 -8.96 10.34
C ILE A 258 -3.41 -9.12 11.88
N GLU A 259 -3.94 -8.16 12.62
CA GLU A 259 -4.03 -8.24 14.08
C GLU A 259 -4.90 -9.41 14.52
N ARG A 260 -6.06 -9.62 13.88
CA ARG A 260 -6.93 -10.77 14.18
C ARG A 260 -6.24 -12.10 13.88
N GLY A 261 -5.53 -12.21 12.76
CA GLY A 261 -4.75 -13.40 12.43
C GLY A 261 -3.67 -13.71 13.48
N LEU A 262 -3.00 -12.68 14.01
CA LEU A 262 -2.04 -12.83 15.12
C LEU A 262 -2.73 -13.29 16.42
N GLN A 263 -3.96 -12.86 16.69
CA GLN A 263 -4.73 -13.36 17.86
C GLN A 263 -5.08 -14.85 17.70
N LEU A 264 -5.37 -15.29 16.46
CA LEU A 264 -5.80 -16.65 16.16
C LEU A 264 -4.68 -17.70 16.15
N ILE A 265 -3.41 -17.32 15.94
CA ILE A 265 -2.30 -18.27 16.01
C ILE A 265 -1.90 -18.54 17.46
N ARG A 266 -1.45 -19.77 17.73
CA ARG A 266 -0.81 -20.14 19.00
C ARG A 266 0.59 -19.54 19.16
N ASP A 267 1.18 -19.66 20.32
CA ASP A 267 2.60 -19.35 20.51
C ASP A 267 3.47 -20.24 19.62
N GLY A 268 4.40 -19.63 18.88
CA GLY A 268 5.19 -20.30 17.84
C GLY A 268 4.47 -20.57 16.53
N GLY A 269 3.16 -20.27 16.45
CA GLY A 269 2.38 -20.37 15.21
C GLY A 269 2.78 -19.32 14.17
N VAL A 270 2.30 -19.51 12.94
CA VAL A 270 2.64 -18.68 11.78
C VAL A 270 1.38 -18.08 11.16
N LEU A 271 1.40 -16.77 10.96
CA LEU A 271 0.44 -16.06 10.11
C LEU A 271 1.08 -15.80 8.74
N ASN A 272 0.39 -16.19 7.67
CA ASN A 272 0.80 -15.92 6.31
C ASN A 272 -0.36 -15.35 5.50
N TYR A 273 -0.26 -14.08 5.11
CA TYR A 273 -1.28 -13.40 4.30
C TYR A 273 -0.70 -12.87 3.01
N ILE A 274 -1.55 -12.84 1.97
CA ILE A 274 -1.35 -12.01 0.80
C ILE A 274 -2.22 -10.77 0.94
N ASN A 275 -1.61 -9.59 0.99
CA ASN A 275 -2.29 -8.31 1.18
C ASN A 275 -1.44 -7.15 0.64
N PRO A 276 -2.02 -5.94 0.47
CA PRO A 276 -1.24 -4.77 0.10
C PRO A 276 -0.17 -4.42 1.13
N ASP A 277 1.01 -3.99 0.67
CA ASP A 277 2.12 -3.55 1.52
C ASP A 277 2.02 -2.07 1.93
N LYS A 278 0.99 -1.34 1.50
CA LYS A 278 0.81 0.09 1.78
C LYS A 278 0.80 0.46 3.27
N TRP A 279 0.43 -0.46 4.15
CA TRP A 279 0.49 -0.23 5.60
C TRP A 279 1.91 0.05 6.11
N VAL A 280 2.92 -0.39 5.37
CA VAL A 280 4.34 -0.19 5.70
C VAL A 280 4.72 1.29 5.69
N ASN A 281 4.21 2.07 4.74
CA ASN A 281 4.62 3.47 4.53
C ASN A 281 3.47 4.49 4.54
N ALA A 282 2.20 4.07 4.47
CA ALA A 282 1.07 4.98 4.51
C ALA A 282 0.68 5.40 5.93
N THR A 283 0.07 6.58 6.06
CA THR A 283 -0.36 7.15 7.35
C THR A 283 -1.32 6.23 8.12
N PHE A 284 -2.24 5.56 7.44
CA PHE A 284 -3.21 4.67 8.07
C PHE A 284 -2.57 3.41 8.69
N GLY A 285 -1.35 3.06 8.27
CA GLY A 285 -0.59 1.93 8.82
C GLY A 285 0.03 2.17 10.21
N LYS A 286 -0.11 3.38 10.77
CA LYS A 286 0.53 3.75 12.06
C LYS A 286 0.24 2.75 13.18
N GLY A 287 -1.02 2.35 13.38
CA GLY A 287 -1.41 1.42 14.43
C GLY A 287 -0.78 0.04 14.28
N ILE A 288 -0.84 -0.54 13.08
CA ILE A 288 -0.25 -1.86 12.84
C ILE A 288 1.28 -1.82 12.90
N ARG A 289 1.95 -0.75 12.40
CA ARG A 289 3.40 -0.59 12.54
C ARG A 289 3.81 -0.53 14.01
N LYS A 290 3.08 0.25 14.85
CA LYS A 290 3.31 0.31 16.29
C LYS A 290 3.24 -1.07 16.94
N LEU A 291 2.17 -1.82 16.65
CA LEU A 291 1.96 -3.16 17.18
C LEU A 291 3.07 -4.13 16.76
N VAL A 292 3.40 -4.13 15.46
CA VAL A 292 4.40 -5.04 14.89
C VAL A 292 5.82 -4.70 15.36
N ALA A 293 6.18 -3.40 15.39
CA ALA A 293 7.50 -2.97 15.87
C ALA A 293 7.72 -3.24 17.36
N ALA A 294 6.72 -2.91 18.20
CA ALA A 294 6.82 -3.09 19.64
C ALA A 294 6.96 -4.57 20.05
N ARG A 295 6.29 -5.48 19.33
CA ARG A 295 6.29 -6.92 19.61
C ARG A 295 7.22 -7.73 18.71
N LYS A 296 7.87 -7.09 17.70
CA LYS A 296 8.82 -7.69 16.73
C LYS A 296 8.24 -8.89 15.98
N LEU A 297 7.01 -8.75 15.44
CA LEU A 297 6.20 -9.87 14.97
C LEU A 297 6.39 -10.23 13.50
N LEU A 298 6.81 -9.29 12.63
CA LEU A 298 6.99 -9.54 11.20
C LEU A 298 8.34 -10.24 10.98
N HIS A 299 8.29 -11.47 10.47
CA HIS A 299 9.46 -12.25 10.18
C HIS A 299 9.98 -12.01 8.77
N ARG A 300 9.05 -12.04 7.78
CA ARG A 300 9.40 -11.88 6.36
C ARG A 300 8.33 -11.10 5.62
N LEU A 301 8.76 -10.27 4.68
CA LEU A 301 7.89 -9.55 3.75
C LEU A 301 8.46 -9.64 2.33
N ILE A 302 7.67 -10.14 1.39
CA ILE A 302 7.97 -10.15 -0.04
C ILE A 302 6.99 -9.21 -0.72
N SER A 303 7.48 -8.08 -1.23
CA SER A 303 6.69 -7.13 -2.02
C SER A 303 6.74 -7.50 -3.49
N PHE A 304 5.60 -7.45 -4.18
CA PHE A 304 5.54 -7.60 -5.64
C PHE A 304 5.65 -6.25 -6.38
N GLY A 305 5.88 -5.16 -5.65
CA GLY A 305 6.03 -3.83 -6.24
C GLY A 305 4.86 -3.46 -7.15
N ALA A 306 5.16 -3.09 -8.40
CA ALA A 306 4.15 -2.75 -9.41
C ALA A 306 3.53 -3.98 -10.09
N HIS A 307 4.08 -5.18 -9.89
CA HIS A 307 3.58 -6.40 -10.51
C HIS A 307 2.17 -6.75 -10.01
N GLN A 308 1.25 -6.96 -10.93
CA GLN A 308 -0.14 -7.29 -10.63
C GLN A 308 -0.32 -8.80 -10.54
N VAL A 309 -0.43 -9.30 -9.31
CA VAL A 309 -0.71 -10.72 -9.03
C VAL A 309 -2.17 -11.09 -9.34
N PHE A 310 -3.07 -10.12 -9.25
CA PHE A 310 -4.50 -10.29 -9.50
C PHE A 310 -4.94 -9.45 -10.70
N SER A 311 -6.05 -9.83 -11.33
CA SER A 311 -6.69 -9.04 -12.41
C SER A 311 -7.17 -7.65 -11.97
N ALA A 312 -7.44 -7.47 -10.67
CA ALA A 312 -7.69 -6.17 -10.07
C ALA A 312 -6.37 -5.43 -9.82
N CYS A 313 -6.34 -4.11 -10.07
CA CYS A 313 -5.17 -3.27 -9.84
C CYS A 313 -4.86 -3.14 -8.34
N THR A 314 -4.07 -4.08 -7.80
CA THR A 314 -3.66 -4.13 -6.39
C THR A 314 -2.18 -4.42 -6.28
N TYR A 315 -1.50 -3.66 -5.42
CA TYR A 315 -0.08 -3.87 -5.10
C TYR A 315 -0.02 -4.82 -3.90
N SER A 316 0.33 -6.07 -4.17
CA SER A 316 0.27 -7.14 -3.19
C SER A 316 1.65 -7.46 -2.62
N SER A 317 1.64 -8.06 -1.44
CA SER A 317 2.80 -8.61 -0.78
C SER A 317 2.44 -9.92 -0.08
N LEU A 318 3.44 -10.77 0.13
CA LEU A 318 3.33 -11.90 1.04
C LEU A 318 3.99 -11.53 2.37
N LEU A 319 3.28 -11.71 3.46
CA LEU A 319 3.83 -11.50 4.79
C LEU A 319 3.83 -12.78 5.62
N TRP A 320 4.87 -12.95 6.43
CA TRP A 320 4.98 -14.00 7.45
C TRP A 320 5.17 -13.34 8.80
N MET A 321 4.28 -13.63 9.72
CA MET A 321 4.37 -13.16 11.10
C MET A 321 4.34 -14.32 12.08
N ARG A 322 4.95 -14.11 13.25
CA ARG A 322 4.95 -15.03 14.40
C ARG A 322 4.80 -14.25 15.69
N LYS A 323 4.25 -14.89 16.72
CA LYS A 323 4.26 -14.31 18.09
C LYS A 323 5.66 -14.30 18.72
N THR A 324 6.58 -15.14 18.25
CA THR A 324 7.98 -15.14 18.69
C THR A 324 8.69 -13.89 18.19
N PRO A 325 9.26 -13.04 19.06
CA PRO A 325 9.97 -11.84 18.65
C PRO A 325 11.20 -12.15 17.78
N MET A 326 11.43 -11.31 16.77
CA MET A 326 12.58 -11.40 15.87
C MET A 326 13.45 -10.14 15.96
N GLU A 327 14.76 -10.27 15.75
CA GLU A 327 15.66 -9.10 15.74
C GLU A 327 15.66 -8.37 14.38
N PHE A 328 15.31 -9.06 13.30
CA PHE A 328 15.35 -8.54 11.94
C PHE A 328 14.11 -8.95 11.16
N ILE A 329 13.68 -8.08 10.22
CA ILE A 329 12.73 -8.42 9.17
C ILE A 329 13.51 -8.84 7.94
N GLN A 330 13.19 -9.99 7.35
CA GLN A 330 13.68 -10.41 6.04
C GLN A 330 12.83 -9.78 4.95
N TYR A 331 13.38 -8.85 4.18
CA TYR A 331 12.66 -8.12 3.15
C TYR A 331 13.25 -8.36 1.77
N THR A 332 12.39 -8.56 0.78
CA THR A 332 12.76 -8.52 -0.64
C THR A 332 11.63 -7.94 -1.48
N ARG A 333 11.98 -7.44 -2.66
CA ARG A 333 11.04 -7.01 -3.69
C ARG A 333 11.28 -7.81 -4.96
N ILE A 334 10.25 -8.48 -5.44
CA ILE A 334 10.26 -9.16 -6.73
C ILE A 334 9.72 -8.18 -7.76
N ALA A 335 10.54 -7.82 -8.74
CA ALA A 335 10.13 -7.10 -9.92
C ALA A 335 10.33 -8.05 -11.12
N PRO A 336 9.30 -8.83 -11.52
CA PRO A 336 9.42 -9.68 -12.68
C PRO A 336 9.77 -8.83 -13.90
N ASP A 337 10.75 -9.28 -14.66
CA ASP A 337 11.07 -8.68 -15.95
C ASP A 337 9.88 -8.95 -16.90
N GLU A 338 9.09 -7.91 -17.19
CA GLU A 338 7.91 -8.00 -18.06
C GLU A 338 8.27 -8.51 -19.48
N SER A 339 9.55 -8.43 -19.87
CA SER A 339 10.06 -8.97 -21.14
C SER A 339 10.24 -10.49 -21.11
N LYS A 340 10.24 -11.12 -19.94
CA LYS A 340 10.36 -12.57 -19.76
C LYS A 340 9.04 -13.09 -19.21
N SER A 341 8.41 -14.03 -19.89
CA SER A 341 7.25 -14.77 -19.40
C SER A 341 7.66 -15.78 -18.29
N VAL A 342 8.32 -15.28 -17.26
CA VAL A 342 8.69 -16.08 -16.09
C VAL A 342 7.49 -16.11 -15.17
N LEU A 343 6.99 -17.30 -14.86
CA LEU A 343 5.89 -17.47 -13.91
C LEU A 343 6.37 -17.01 -12.53
N LEU A 344 5.52 -16.27 -11.82
CA LEU A 344 5.79 -15.77 -10.46
C LEU A 344 6.18 -16.91 -9.51
N ASP A 345 5.62 -18.12 -9.70
CA ASP A 345 5.96 -19.31 -8.93
C ASP A 345 7.44 -19.67 -9.07
N ASP A 346 8.02 -19.59 -10.29
CA ASP A 346 9.43 -19.89 -10.54
C ASP A 346 10.37 -18.88 -9.85
N GLU A 347 9.96 -17.60 -9.79
CA GLU A 347 10.73 -16.58 -9.07
C GLU A 347 10.68 -16.79 -7.55
N LEU A 348 9.52 -17.16 -7.01
CA LEU A 348 9.36 -17.46 -5.58
C LEU A 348 10.16 -18.71 -5.16
N GLU A 349 10.26 -19.72 -6.03
CA GLU A 349 11.02 -20.94 -5.75
C GLU A 349 12.54 -20.73 -5.74
N LYS A 350 13.04 -19.70 -6.43
CA LYS A 350 14.46 -19.32 -6.47
C LYS A 350 14.92 -18.51 -5.26
N LEU A 351 14.00 -18.01 -4.42
CA LEU A 351 14.36 -17.19 -3.28
C LEU A 351 15.06 -18.01 -2.19
N ASP A 352 16.35 -17.82 -2.04
CA ASP A 352 17.15 -18.30 -0.92
C ASP A 352 17.39 -17.20 0.12
N SER A 353 18.20 -17.47 1.12
CA SER A 353 18.48 -16.51 2.20
C SER A 353 19.23 -15.27 1.72
N THR A 354 19.94 -15.32 0.60
CA THR A 354 20.72 -14.20 0.04
C THR A 354 19.84 -13.20 -0.70
N ALA A 355 18.64 -13.64 -1.09
CA ALA A 355 17.64 -12.79 -1.75
C ALA A 355 16.97 -11.77 -0.82
N PHE A 356 17.26 -11.78 0.49
CA PHE A 356 16.61 -10.94 1.48
C PHE A 356 17.57 -9.96 2.15
N ALA A 357 17.15 -8.70 2.23
CA ALA A 357 17.76 -7.73 3.14
C ALA A 357 17.28 -7.97 4.58
N SER A 358 18.18 -7.85 5.54
CA SER A 358 17.88 -7.95 6.98
C SER A 358 17.69 -6.55 7.56
N ILE A 359 16.45 -6.18 7.86
CA ILE A 359 16.09 -4.88 8.41
C ILE A 359 15.99 -4.99 9.95
N PRO A 360 16.84 -4.32 10.73
CA PRO A 360 16.82 -4.43 12.18
C PRO A 360 15.58 -3.73 12.77
N TYR A 361 14.93 -4.37 13.72
CA TYR A 361 13.79 -3.78 14.44
C TYR A 361 14.15 -2.53 15.24
N ALA A 362 15.42 -2.34 15.61
CA ALA A 362 15.90 -1.14 16.27
C ALA A 362 15.72 0.14 15.44
N SER A 363 15.63 0.02 14.11
CA SER A 363 15.39 1.15 13.18
C SER A 363 13.91 1.39 12.91
N LEU A 364 12.99 0.58 13.45
CA LEU A 364 11.56 0.62 13.12
C LEU A 364 10.74 1.14 14.30
N SER A 365 9.72 1.93 13.98
CA SER A 365 8.78 2.52 14.94
C SER A 365 7.35 2.54 14.38
N GLU A 366 6.50 3.37 14.94
CA GLU A 366 5.16 3.64 14.38
C GLU A 366 5.19 4.52 13.12
N GLU A 367 6.32 5.19 12.85
CA GLU A 367 6.51 6.02 11.65
C GLU A 367 6.62 5.17 10.38
N PRO A 368 6.44 5.74 9.18
CA PRO A 368 6.59 5.03 7.91
C PRO A 368 7.93 4.30 7.81
N TRP A 369 7.89 3.02 7.46
CA TRP A 369 9.10 2.22 7.28
C TRP A 369 9.64 2.36 5.85
N ILE A 370 10.96 2.45 5.77
CA ILE A 370 11.69 2.40 4.50
C ILE A 370 12.36 1.04 4.42
N LEU A 371 11.87 0.18 3.53
CA LEU A 371 12.37 -1.18 3.35
C LEU A 371 13.05 -1.27 1.97
N ALA A 372 14.39 -1.31 1.96
CA ALA A 372 15.16 -1.44 0.74
C ALA A 372 15.50 -2.92 0.44
N ALA A 373 15.42 -3.31 -0.82
CA ALA A 373 15.84 -4.63 -1.28
C ALA A 373 17.36 -4.80 -1.12
N PRO A 374 17.93 -6.04 -1.13
CA PRO A 374 19.33 -6.28 -0.82
C PRO A 374 20.31 -5.44 -1.64
N ASP A 375 20.06 -5.28 -2.94
CA ASP A 375 20.89 -4.51 -3.86
C ASP A 375 20.85 -2.99 -3.61
N SER A 376 19.76 -2.48 -3.01
CA SER A 376 19.57 -1.06 -2.72
C SER A 376 19.82 -0.70 -1.25
N ALA A 377 19.95 -1.69 -0.36
CA ALA A 377 20.02 -1.49 1.08
C ALA A 377 21.20 -0.61 1.50
N LYS A 378 22.41 -0.88 0.99
CA LYS A 378 23.63 -0.10 1.29
C LYS A 378 23.51 1.34 0.84
N ALA A 379 22.99 1.56 -0.35
CA ALA A 379 22.80 2.91 -0.89
C ALA A 379 21.73 3.69 -0.10
N MET A 380 20.67 3.01 0.33
CA MET A 380 19.62 3.63 1.13
C MET A 380 20.12 3.97 2.54
N GLU A 381 20.88 3.08 3.19
CA GLU A 381 21.49 3.33 4.50
C GLU A 381 22.42 4.55 4.46
N ALA A 382 23.30 4.62 3.44
CA ALA A 382 24.19 5.76 3.24
C ALA A 382 23.41 7.06 3.01
N LEU A 383 22.34 7.03 2.21
CA LEU A 383 21.46 8.18 1.98
C LEU A 383 20.77 8.65 3.27
N LEU A 384 20.19 7.73 4.04
CA LEU A 384 19.47 8.06 5.27
C LEU A 384 20.37 8.55 6.40
N SER A 385 21.69 8.32 6.32
CA SER A 385 22.67 8.88 7.28
C SER A 385 22.92 10.39 7.06
N THR A 386 22.48 10.96 5.94
CA THR A 386 22.62 12.39 5.64
C THR A 386 21.78 13.23 6.60
N PRO A 387 22.36 14.20 7.33
CA PRO A 387 21.62 15.08 8.21
C PRO A 387 20.75 16.07 7.45
N GLY A 388 19.67 16.53 8.09
CA GLY A 388 18.71 17.46 7.50
C GLY A 388 17.57 16.78 6.76
N GLN A 389 16.46 17.48 6.61
CA GLN A 389 15.24 16.95 5.99
C GLN A 389 14.54 18.03 5.15
N LEU A 390 13.84 17.63 4.09
CA LEU A 390 13.22 18.54 3.13
C LEU A 390 12.18 19.48 3.79
N HIS A 391 11.42 19.00 4.77
CA HIS A 391 10.45 19.84 5.47
C HIS A 391 11.07 21.01 6.25
N GLN A 392 12.37 20.93 6.57
CA GLN A 392 13.12 22.04 7.19
C GLN A 392 13.52 23.11 6.17
N LYS A 393 13.53 22.77 4.89
CA LYS A 393 13.93 23.66 3.80
C LYS A 393 12.73 24.30 3.10
N VAL A 394 11.64 23.54 2.89
CA VAL A 394 10.49 24.00 2.10
C VAL A 394 9.16 23.67 2.76
N LYS A 395 8.18 24.55 2.54
CA LYS A 395 6.75 24.28 2.76
C LYS A 395 6.14 23.74 1.48
N ILE A 396 5.57 22.54 1.54
CA ILE A 396 4.85 21.90 0.43
C ILE A 396 3.36 22.17 0.56
N PHE A 397 2.70 22.57 -0.53
CA PHE A 397 1.26 22.82 -0.52
C PHE A 397 0.61 22.33 -1.82
N VAL A 398 -0.65 21.90 -1.72
CA VAL A 398 -1.45 21.43 -2.85
C VAL A 398 -2.09 22.62 -3.59
N GLY A 399 -2.35 22.46 -4.87
CA GLY A 399 -3.03 23.44 -5.69
C GLY A 399 -4.48 23.75 -5.27
N LEU A 400 -5.17 24.54 -6.06
CA LEU A 400 -6.51 25.05 -5.78
C LEU A 400 -7.55 23.92 -5.66
N GLN A 401 -8.44 24.08 -4.67
CA GLN A 401 -9.54 23.14 -4.38
C GLN A 401 -10.89 23.86 -4.54
N THR A 402 -11.37 23.96 -5.78
CA THR A 402 -12.58 24.70 -6.12
C THR A 402 -13.86 23.92 -5.83
N SER A 403 -13.78 22.59 -5.82
CA SER A 403 -14.91 21.63 -5.79
C SER A 403 -15.87 21.72 -6.99
N LYS A 404 -15.50 22.45 -8.05
CA LYS A 404 -16.19 22.46 -9.35
C LYS A 404 -15.26 23.02 -10.44
N ASP A 405 -14.25 22.26 -10.77
CA ASP A 405 -13.20 22.65 -11.71
C ASP A 405 -13.75 23.00 -13.10
N SER A 406 -14.83 22.34 -13.56
CA SER A 406 -15.47 22.64 -14.86
C SER A 406 -16.03 24.08 -14.99
N VAL A 407 -16.33 24.72 -13.85
CA VAL A 407 -16.77 26.14 -13.84
C VAL A 407 -15.58 27.08 -13.72
N TYR A 408 -14.65 26.80 -12.81
CA TYR A 408 -13.57 27.72 -12.50
C TYR A 408 -12.39 27.64 -13.45
N PHE A 409 -12.16 26.51 -14.10
CA PHE A 409 -11.05 26.32 -15.04
C PHE A 409 -11.50 26.58 -16.45
N LEU A 410 -10.83 27.53 -17.08
CA LEU A 410 -11.04 27.97 -18.45
C LEU A 410 -9.87 27.51 -19.32
N HIS A 411 -10.15 27.03 -20.51
CA HIS A 411 -9.16 26.42 -21.39
C HIS A 411 -8.97 27.26 -22.67
N ASP A 412 -7.84 27.06 -23.34
CA ASP A 412 -7.50 27.67 -24.64
C ASP A 412 -7.72 29.17 -24.65
N ALA A 413 -7.24 29.83 -23.61
CA ALA A 413 -7.44 31.25 -23.41
C ALA A 413 -6.57 32.07 -24.38
N VAL A 414 -7.18 33.07 -24.97
CA VAL A 414 -6.52 34.07 -25.84
C VAL A 414 -6.73 35.46 -25.26
N ASN A 415 -5.63 36.16 -25.03
CA ASN A 415 -5.68 37.53 -24.51
C ASN A 415 -6.16 38.51 -25.61
N ARG A 416 -7.18 39.31 -25.30
CA ARG A 416 -7.74 40.37 -26.15
C ARG A 416 -7.57 41.75 -25.56
N GLY A 417 -6.53 41.96 -24.74
CA GLY A 417 -6.26 43.18 -24.01
C GLY A 417 -6.85 43.18 -22.59
N SER A 418 -7.97 43.86 -22.38
CA SER A 418 -8.63 43.91 -21.05
C SER A 418 -9.49 42.68 -20.74
N VAL A 419 -9.70 41.80 -21.70
CA VAL A 419 -10.51 40.59 -21.58
C VAL A 419 -9.77 39.39 -22.17
N TRP A 420 -10.07 38.21 -21.62
CA TRP A 420 -9.68 36.91 -22.15
C TRP A 420 -10.88 36.26 -22.82
N GLU A 421 -10.65 35.66 -23.97
CA GLU A 421 -11.59 34.75 -24.62
C GLU A 421 -11.13 33.31 -24.35
N ALA A 422 -11.94 32.52 -23.66
CA ALA A 422 -11.56 31.17 -23.22
C ALA A 422 -12.74 30.20 -23.27
N THR A 423 -12.44 28.90 -23.31
CA THR A 423 -13.45 27.83 -23.35
C THR A 423 -13.88 27.42 -21.96
N SER A 424 -15.18 27.49 -21.66
CA SER A 424 -15.80 26.91 -20.47
C SER A 424 -16.24 25.48 -20.72
N LYS A 425 -15.72 24.52 -19.94
CA LYS A 425 -16.19 23.12 -20.00
C LYS A 425 -17.60 22.96 -19.45
N GLU A 426 -18.02 23.76 -18.49
CA GLU A 426 -19.35 23.67 -17.90
C GLU A 426 -20.44 24.07 -18.87
N LEU A 427 -20.22 25.15 -19.64
CA LEU A 427 -21.19 25.66 -20.62
C LEU A 427 -20.98 25.07 -22.04
N GLY A 428 -19.84 24.45 -22.31
CA GLY A 428 -19.49 23.90 -23.62
C GLY A 428 -19.26 24.97 -24.71
N GLU A 429 -18.94 26.22 -24.34
CA GLU A 429 -18.79 27.33 -25.25
C GLU A 429 -17.60 28.23 -24.90
N ARG A 430 -17.24 29.13 -25.82
CA ARG A 430 -16.28 30.20 -25.55
C ARG A 430 -16.98 31.35 -24.83
N ILE A 431 -16.28 31.87 -23.82
CA ILE A 431 -16.75 33.01 -23.03
C ILE A 431 -15.69 34.12 -23.03
N GLU A 432 -16.14 35.33 -22.77
CA GLU A 432 -15.25 36.45 -22.47
C GLU A 432 -15.27 36.75 -20.99
N ILE A 433 -14.09 37.05 -20.42
CA ILE A 433 -13.91 37.33 -19.00
C ILE A 433 -12.81 38.38 -18.82
N GLU A 434 -12.98 39.28 -17.85
CA GLU A 434 -12.02 40.33 -17.59
C GLU A 434 -10.71 39.79 -16.99
N ASP A 435 -9.58 40.37 -17.44
CA ASP A 435 -8.22 39.99 -17.01
C ASP A 435 -8.05 39.99 -15.49
N GLY A 436 -8.59 41.00 -14.81
CA GLY A 436 -8.48 41.10 -13.35
C GLY A 436 -9.16 39.98 -12.54
N LEU A 437 -10.09 39.23 -13.12
CA LEU A 437 -10.81 38.14 -12.46
C LEU A 437 -10.17 36.76 -12.67
N VAL A 438 -9.21 36.65 -13.55
CA VAL A 438 -8.57 35.38 -13.90
C VAL A 438 -7.09 35.35 -13.59
N ARG A 439 -6.52 34.13 -13.43
CA ARG A 439 -5.10 33.91 -13.22
C ARG A 439 -4.62 32.74 -14.08
N PRO A 440 -3.35 32.74 -14.51
CA PRO A 440 -2.75 31.60 -15.22
C PRO A 440 -2.85 30.32 -14.39
N LEU A 441 -3.31 29.23 -15.00
CA LEU A 441 -3.55 27.95 -14.34
C LEU A 441 -2.73 26.84 -14.98
N LEU A 442 -1.85 26.22 -14.21
CA LEU A 442 -1.09 25.03 -14.60
C LEU A 442 -1.83 23.74 -14.26
N MET A 443 -1.78 22.80 -15.18
CA MET A 443 -2.24 21.41 -15.03
C MET A 443 -1.06 20.46 -14.90
N GLY A 444 -1.31 19.23 -14.42
CA GLY A 444 -0.27 18.26 -14.10
C GLY A 444 0.63 17.85 -15.28
N ASP A 445 0.10 17.89 -16.48
CA ASP A 445 0.77 17.56 -17.74
C ASP A 445 1.61 18.71 -18.35
N GLN A 446 1.64 19.87 -17.70
CA GLN A 446 2.34 21.07 -18.19
C GLN A 446 3.62 21.37 -17.42
N VAL A 447 4.02 20.52 -16.49
CA VAL A 447 5.23 20.72 -15.68
C VAL A 447 6.20 19.59 -15.93
N HIS A 448 7.36 19.90 -16.49
CA HIS A 448 8.41 18.96 -16.85
C HIS A 448 9.75 19.37 -16.23
N ARG A 449 10.66 18.41 -16.14
CA ARG A 449 12.00 18.53 -15.55
C ARG A 449 12.81 19.68 -16.16
N TYR A 450 13.10 20.69 -15.36
CA TYR A 450 13.87 21.89 -15.76
C TYR A 450 13.30 22.69 -16.96
N GLU A 451 12.06 22.45 -17.37
CA GLU A 451 11.46 23.15 -18.51
C GLU A 451 10.77 24.45 -18.09
N PRO A 452 10.72 25.43 -19.01
CA PRO A 452 9.96 26.65 -18.79
C PRO A 452 8.45 26.33 -18.55
N ILE A 453 7.87 27.03 -17.62
CA ILE A 453 6.43 26.91 -17.32
C ILE A 453 5.65 27.81 -18.26
N ALA A 454 4.70 27.24 -19.00
CA ALA A 454 3.77 27.97 -19.86
C ALA A 454 2.37 27.33 -19.83
N THR A 455 1.34 28.17 -19.88
CA THR A 455 -0.04 27.69 -19.91
C THR A 455 -0.93 28.63 -20.71
N THR A 456 -1.94 28.06 -21.39
CA THR A 456 -3.05 28.78 -22.01
C THR A 456 -4.34 28.62 -21.18
N ASN A 457 -4.27 27.98 -20.02
CA ASN A 457 -5.42 27.82 -19.15
C ASN A 457 -5.48 28.93 -18.12
N LEU A 458 -6.69 29.26 -17.69
CA LEU A 458 -6.96 30.27 -16.67
C LEU A 458 -7.82 29.68 -15.56
N VAL A 459 -7.71 30.24 -14.38
CA VAL A 459 -8.66 29.99 -13.29
C VAL A 459 -9.39 31.30 -12.92
N ILE A 460 -10.69 31.22 -12.75
CA ILE A 460 -11.48 32.32 -12.18
C ILE A 460 -11.15 32.42 -10.70
N PHE A 461 -10.62 33.59 -10.29
CA PHE A 461 -10.12 33.83 -8.94
C PHE A 461 -10.87 34.99 -8.29
N PRO A 462 -12.02 34.75 -7.64
CA PRO A 462 -12.90 35.80 -7.10
C PRO A 462 -12.42 36.34 -5.73
N TYR A 463 -11.11 36.53 -5.55
CA TYR A 463 -10.51 36.98 -4.31
C TYR A 463 -9.65 38.23 -4.56
N ASP A 464 -9.59 39.13 -3.55
CA ASP A 464 -8.85 40.39 -3.62
C ASP A 464 -7.39 40.19 -3.17
N GLU A 465 -6.48 40.16 -4.13
CA GLU A 465 -5.04 40.01 -3.88
C GLU A 465 -4.32 41.35 -3.59
N SER A 466 -5.02 42.48 -3.58
CA SER A 466 -4.43 43.74 -3.18
C SER A 466 -4.17 43.83 -1.66
N ILE A 467 -4.74 42.90 -0.89
CA ILE A 467 -4.60 42.80 0.56
C ILE A 467 -3.53 41.76 0.90
N ASP A 468 -2.59 42.15 1.76
CA ASP A 468 -1.56 41.25 2.25
C ASP A 468 -2.16 40.11 3.09
N GLY A 469 -1.54 38.94 2.98
CA GLY A 469 -1.99 37.74 3.69
C GLY A 469 -2.94 36.87 2.87
N ASN A 470 -3.98 36.32 3.50
CA ASN A 470 -4.93 35.46 2.80
C ASN A 470 -5.99 36.34 2.09
N PRO A 471 -6.08 36.32 0.76
CA PRO A 471 -6.95 37.22 0.02
C PRO A 471 -8.42 37.00 0.36
N PRO A 472 -9.18 38.04 0.76
CA PRO A 472 -10.61 37.93 1.04
C PRO A 472 -11.41 37.74 -0.25
N LEU A 473 -12.58 37.13 -0.11
CA LEU A 473 -13.53 37.00 -1.22
C LEU A 473 -14.04 38.38 -1.64
N LEU A 474 -14.05 38.66 -2.93
CA LEU A 474 -14.68 39.84 -3.47
C LEU A 474 -16.20 39.80 -3.22
N SER A 475 -16.79 40.92 -2.83
CA SER A 475 -18.26 41.01 -2.71
C SER A 475 -18.94 40.91 -4.07
N GLU A 476 -20.21 40.50 -4.08
CA GLU A 476 -21.02 40.44 -5.31
C GLU A 476 -20.99 41.77 -6.07
N GLY A 477 -21.24 42.88 -5.36
CA GLY A 477 -21.21 44.21 -5.97
C GLY A 477 -19.84 44.62 -6.53
N ALA A 478 -18.75 44.16 -5.91
CA ALA A 478 -17.40 44.41 -6.43
C ALA A 478 -17.16 43.64 -7.71
N ILE A 479 -17.60 42.35 -7.80
CA ILE A 479 -17.47 41.54 -9.03
C ILE A 479 -18.34 42.13 -10.14
N GLN A 480 -19.59 42.48 -9.85
CA GLN A 480 -20.53 43.09 -10.83
C GLN A 480 -19.97 44.39 -11.41
N GLY A 481 -19.46 45.27 -10.55
CA GLY A 481 -18.93 46.56 -10.97
C GLY A 481 -17.61 46.51 -11.72
N ARG A 482 -16.72 45.63 -11.32
CA ARG A 482 -15.35 45.52 -11.90
C ARG A 482 -15.25 44.51 -13.02
N PHE A 483 -16.02 43.41 -12.99
CA PHE A 483 -15.94 42.24 -13.85
C PHE A 483 -17.31 41.76 -14.33
N PRO A 484 -18.08 42.60 -15.06
CA PRO A 484 -19.46 42.31 -15.44
C PRO A 484 -19.61 41.06 -16.30
N LYS A 485 -18.65 40.78 -17.20
CA LYS A 485 -18.71 39.56 -18.03
C LYS A 485 -18.46 38.31 -17.18
N GLY A 486 -17.48 38.34 -16.27
CA GLY A 486 -17.21 37.29 -15.32
C GLY A 486 -18.40 37.04 -14.38
N TRP A 487 -19.08 38.08 -13.96
CA TRP A 487 -20.30 37.92 -13.15
C TRP A 487 -21.46 37.28 -13.92
N ILE A 488 -21.69 37.70 -15.15
CA ILE A 488 -22.70 37.04 -16.02
C ILE A 488 -22.40 35.55 -16.18
N TYR A 489 -21.15 35.19 -16.40
CA TYR A 489 -20.74 33.80 -16.48
C TYR A 489 -21.01 33.04 -15.17
N LEU A 490 -20.58 33.56 -14.02
CA LEU A 490 -20.81 32.94 -12.71
C LEU A 490 -22.31 32.76 -12.44
N LYS A 491 -23.14 33.74 -12.76
CA LYS A 491 -24.61 33.63 -12.62
C LYS A 491 -25.23 32.55 -13.48
N ARG A 492 -24.74 32.32 -14.69
CA ARG A 492 -25.16 31.17 -15.53
C ARG A 492 -24.80 29.83 -14.92
N CYS A 493 -23.76 29.77 -14.08
CA CYS A 493 -23.30 28.57 -13.38
C CYS A 493 -23.83 28.48 -11.93
N GLU A 494 -24.68 29.40 -11.47
CA GLU A 494 -25.09 29.51 -10.05
C GLU A 494 -25.73 28.22 -9.50
N GLU A 495 -26.64 27.60 -10.23
CA GLU A 495 -27.34 26.38 -9.81
C GLU A 495 -26.33 25.25 -9.53
N VAL A 496 -25.40 25.05 -10.43
CA VAL A 496 -24.33 24.05 -10.30
C VAL A 496 -23.39 24.37 -9.13
N LEU A 497 -23.04 25.64 -8.96
CA LEU A 497 -22.16 26.06 -7.85
C LEU A 497 -22.82 25.91 -6.48
N ARG A 498 -24.13 26.13 -6.39
CA ARG A 498 -24.90 25.93 -5.16
C ARG A 498 -25.08 24.47 -4.79
N SER A 499 -25.16 23.58 -5.79
CA SER A 499 -25.35 22.13 -5.60
C SER A 499 -24.09 21.41 -5.11
N ARG A 500 -22.92 22.06 -5.09
CA ARG A 500 -21.65 21.43 -4.70
C ARG A 500 -21.72 20.80 -3.30
N GLU A 501 -21.08 19.62 -3.16
CA GLU A 501 -20.99 18.86 -1.90
C GLU A 501 -22.36 18.70 -1.21
N ASN A 502 -23.30 18.12 -1.96
CA ASN A 502 -24.68 17.87 -1.49
C ASN A 502 -25.44 19.15 -1.11
N GLY A 503 -25.20 20.24 -1.82
CA GLY A 503 -25.90 21.51 -1.61
C GLY A 503 -25.38 22.33 -0.43
N ARG A 504 -24.12 22.14 -0.03
CA ARG A 504 -23.47 22.87 1.07
C ARG A 504 -23.57 24.39 0.95
N LEU A 505 -23.69 24.92 -0.28
CA LEU A 505 -23.81 26.34 -0.57
C LEU A 505 -25.20 26.74 -1.08
N SER A 506 -26.22 25.90 -0.92
CA SER A 506 -27.59 26.15 -1.45
C SER A 506 -28.19 27.47 -1.03
N THR A 507 -27.97 27.89 0.20
CA THR A 507 -28.48 29.16 0.78
C THR A 507 -27.39 30.18 1.07
N ASP A 508 -26.14 29.90 0.74
CA ASP A 508 -24.98 30.77 1.01
C ASP A 508 -25.00 31.95 0.03
N GLU A 509 -24.93 33.19 0.52
CA GLU A 509 -24.82 34.39 -0.30
C GLU A 509 -23.49 34.45 -1.09
N HIS A 510 -22.45 33.80 -0.56
CA HIS A 510 -21.13 33.70 -1.17
C HIS A 510 -20.96 32.40 -1.99
N TRP A 511 -22.00 31.92 -2.66
CA TRP A 511 -22.05 30.65 -3.44
C TRP A 511 -20.96 30.53 -4.51
N TYR A 512 -20.38 31.64 -4.98
CA TYR A 512 -19.32 31.70 -5.98
C TYR A 512 -17.90 31.57 -5.38
N ARG A 513 -17.75 31.35 -4.08
CA ARG A 513 -16.44 31.08 -3.44
C ARG A 513 -15.96 29.64 -3.70
N TYR A 514 -14.67 29.41 -3.57
CA TYR A 514 -14.17 28.06 -3.45
C TYR A 514 -14.68 27.40 -2.15
N ILE A 515 -14.95 26.09 -2.17
CA ILE A 515 -15.35 25.39 -0.94
C ILE A 515 -14.19 25.30 0.05
N TYR A 516 -12.98 25.12 -0.49
CA TYR A 516 -11.76 25.04 0.32
C TYR A 516 -10.74 26.11 -0.11
N PRO A 517 -10.90 27.37 0.34
CA PRO A 517 -10.00 28.47 -0.03
C PRO A 517 -8.70 28.42 0.78
N LYS A 518 -7.88 27.37 0.56
CA LYS A 518 -6.60 27.17 1.25
C LYS A 518 -5.44 27.64 0.39
N ASN A 519 -4.38 28.11 1.04
CA ASN A 519 -3.10 28.45 0.42
C ASN A 519 -3.16 29.59 -0.63
N LEU A 520 -4.24 30.38 -0.69
CA LEU A 520 -4.46 31.37 -1.75
C LEU A 520 -3.33 32.38 -1.89
N SER A 521 -2.73 32.83 -0.78
CA SER A 521 -1.60 33.77 -0.77
C SER A 521 -0.28 33.18 -1.26
N LEU A 522 -0.18 31.84 -1.31
CA LEU A 522 1.08 31.19 -1.65
C LEU A 522 1.36 31.15 -3.16
N PHE A 523 0.31 31.26 -3.98
CA PHE A 523 0.47 31.19 -5.44
C PHE A 523 1.26 32.37 -6.03
N ARG A 524 1.22 33.54 -5.37
CA ARG A 524 1.95 34.74 -5.78
C ARG A 524 3.44 34.71 -5.46
N ARG A 525 3.90 33.74 -4.65
CA ARG A 525 5.27 33.64 -4.23
C ARG A 525 6.10 32.85 -5.25
N LYS A 526 7.39 33.20 -5.41
CA LYS A 526 8.38 32.34 -6.08
C LYS A 526 8.33 30.94 -5.47
N LYS A 527 8.31 29.90 -6.30
CA LYS A 527 8.15 28.51 -5.85
C LYS A 527 8.68 27.52 -6.89
N LEU A 528 8.97 26.31 -6.45
CA LEU A 528 9.08 25.17 -7.34
C LEU A 528 7.71 24.50 -7.46
N ILE A 529 7.45 23.87 -8.60
CA ILE A 529 6.19 23.18 -8.90
C ILE A 529 6.51 21.78 -9.43
N ALA A 530 5.76 20.78 -8.98
CA ALA A 530 5.85 19.41 -9.48
C ALA A 530 4.48 18.72 -9.54
N PRO A 531 4.28 17.73 -10.44
CA PRO A 531 3.08 16.90 -10.48
C PRO A 531 2.91 16.07 -9.21
N ASP A 532 1.63 15.81 -8.78
CA ASP A 532 1.34 14.83 -7.71
C ASP A 532 1.78 13.42 -8.10
N ILE A 533 1.62 13.07 -9.38
CA ILE A 533 1.97 11.75 -9.91
C ILE A 533 3.00 11.95 -11.02
N SER A 534 4.15 11.32 -10.86
CA SER A 534 5.24 11.47 -11.81
C SER A 534 6.05 10.18 -11.96
N LEU A 535 6.68 10.05 -13.13
CA LEU A 535 7.75 9.11 -13.41
C LEU A 535 9.05 9.92 -13.43
N GLY A 536 9.87 9.80 -12.40
CA GLY A 536 11.08 10.62 -12.21
C GLY A 536 10.81 12.02 -11.64
N GLY A 537 11.87 12.78 -11.44
CA GLY A 537 11.83 14.16 -10.95
C GLY A 537 11.36 15.12 -12.04
N ASN A 538 10.16 15.67 -11.91
CA ASN A 538 9.57 16.64 -12.85
C ASN A 538 9.28 17.97 -12.14
N PHE A 539 10.33 18.59 -11.59
CA PHE A 539 10.23 19.90 -10.96
C PHE A 539 10.64 21.01 -11.94
N SER A 540 9.89 22.10 -11.91
CA SER A 540 10.22 23.34 -12.56
C SER A 540 10.05 24.53 -11.62
N ILE A 541 10.45 25.73 -12.05
CA ILE A 541 10.53 26.94 -11.24
C ILE A 541 9.57 28.02 -11.75
N ASP A 542 8.68 28.51 -10.88
CA ASP A 542 7.93 29.75 -11.06
C ASP A 542 8.72 30.89 -10.41
N ARG A 543 9.56 31.60 -11.24
CA ARG A 543 10.53 32.61 -10.77
C ARG A 543 9.85 33.86 -10.24
N ASP A 544 8.80 34.30 -10.93
CA ASP A 544 8.13 35.56 -10.67
C ASP A 544 6.95 35.39 -9.73
N GLY A 545 6.51 34.16 -9.51
CA GLY A 545 5.26 33.85 -8.88
C GLY A 545 4.05 34.06 -9.78
N GLY A 546 2.85 33.81 -9.28
CA GLY A 546 1.61 34.04 -10.03
C GLY A 546 1.12 32.88 -10.89
N GLN A 547 1.84 31.77 -10.96
CA GLN A 547 1.31 30.55 -11.53
C GLN A 547 0.44 29.83 -10.50
N TYR A 548 -0.84 29.67 -10.80
CA TYR A 548 -1.80 28.93 -10.01
C TYR A 548 -1.83 27.48 -10.48
N THR A 549 -2.14 26.57 -9.61
CA THR A 549 -2.04 25.13 -9.91
C THR A 549 -3.31 24.40 -9.51
N THR A 550 -3.65 23.36 -10.28
CA THR A 550 -4.71 22.40 -9.91
C THR A 550 -4.24 21.49 -8.77
N THR A 551 -5.17 20.69 -8.21
CA THR A 551 -4.87 19.68 -7.17
C THR A 551 -3.94 18.56 -7.66
N THR A 552 -3.66 18.49 -8.94
CA THR A 552 -2.70 17.53 -9.54
C THR A 552 -1.25 18.01 -9.46
N LEU A 553 -1.02 19.19 -8.90
CA LEU A 553 0.30 19.79 -8.73
C LEU A 553 0.52 20.20 -7.26
N TYR A 554 1.79 20.13 -6.84
CA TYR A 554 2.25 20.68 -5.57
C TYR A 554 3.19 21.87 -5.80
N GLY A 555 3.05 22.90 -4.96
CA GLY A 555 3.98 23.99 -4.86
C GLY A 555 4.95 23.82 -3.68
N TYR A 556 6.22 24.23 -3.87
CA TYR A 556 7.28 24.14 -2.86
C TYR A 556 7.85 25.53 -2.63
N ILE A 557 7.60 26.09 -1.46
CA ILE A 557 8.09 27.43 -1.07
C ILE A 557 9.17 27.28 -0.03
N LYS A 558 10.30 27.90 -0.28
CA LYS A 558 11.45 27.97 0.62
C LYS A 558 11.08 28.71 1.91
N HIS A 559 11.48 28.18 3.07
CA HIS A 559 11.33 28.89 4.34
C HIS A 559 12.24 30.12 4.38
N GLU A 560 11.87 31.15 5.12
CA GLU A 560 12.60 32.43 5.17
C GLU A 560 14.03 32.31 5.70
N HIS A 561 14.28 31.39 6.61
CA HIS A 561 15.59 31.13 7.19
C HIS A 561 16.53 30.32 6.27
N VAL A 562 16.01 29.75 5.20
CA VAL A 562 16.80 28.93 4.26
C VAL A 562 17.54 29.84 3.30
N TRP A 563 18.87 29.80 3.34
CA TRP A 563 19.73 30.67 2.55
C TRP A 563 20.00 30.13 1.12
N GLU A 564 19.91 28.80 0.95
CA GLU A 564 20.14 28.14 -0.34
C GLU A 564 19.15 28.67 -1.41
N SER A 565 19.59 28.72 -2.66
CA SER A 565 18.75 29.20 -3.77
C SER A 565 17.65 28.21 -4.16
N TYR A 566 16.65 28.67 -4.90
CA TYR A 566 15.66 27.80 -5.51
C TYR A 566 16.28 26.88 -6.58
N GLU A 567 17.29 27.36 -7.27
CA GLU A 567 18.04 26.61 -8.27
C GLU A 567 18.77 25.42 -7.64
N PHE A 568 19.40 25.61 -6.48
CA PHE A 568 19.99 24.51 -5.70
C PHE A 568 18.93 23.48 -5.28
N LEU A 569 17.83 23.95 -4.70
CA LEU A 569 16.72 23.05 -4.30
C LEU A 569 16.11 22.32 -5.50
N LEU A 570 16.07 22.96 -6.67
CA LEU A 570 15.60 22.35 -7.91
C LEU A 570 16.53 21.21 -8.36
N ALA A 571 17.86 21.36 -8.23
CA ALA A 571 18.81 20.27 -8.48
C ALA A 571 18.55 19.07 -7.57
N ILE A 572 18.43 19.32 -6.25
CA ILE A 572 18.17 18.29 -5.26
C ILE A 572 16.85 17.54 -5.56
N LEU A 573 15.78 18.28 -5.87
CA LEU A 573 14.45 17.72 -6.10
C LEU A 573 14.28 17.04 -7.46
N ASN A 574 15.10 17.39 -8.44
CA ASN A 574 15.16 16.69 -9.72
C ASN A 574 16.17 15.53 -9.74
N SER A 575 17.02 15.38 -8.72
CA SER A 575 18.12 14.40 -8.74
C SER A 575 17.65 12.96 -8.81
N LYS A 576 18.51 12.10 -9.39
CA LYS A 576 18.35 10.64 -9.35
C LYS A 576 18.30 10.11 -7.92
N ILE A 577 18.87 10.83 -6.94
CA ILE A 577 18.83 10.48 -5.52
C ILE A 577 17.40 10.60 -4.96
N LEU A 578 16.66 11.68 -5.27
CA LEU A 578 15.26 11.79 -4.86
C LEU A 578 14.42 10.68 -5.46
N TRP A 579 14.62 10.37 -6.72
CA TRP A 579 13.89 9.30 -7.39
C TRP A 579 14.18 7.92 -6.80
N PHE A 580 15.47 7.64 -6.53
CA PHE A 580 15.91 6.45 -5.81
C PHE A 580 15.27 6.35 -4.43
N TYR A 581 15.25 7.45 -3.66
CA TYR A 581 14.58 7.51 -2.36
C TYR A 581 13.08 7.20 -2.47
N LEU A 582 12.37 7.84 -3.40
CA LEU A 582 10.92 7.61 -3.59
C LEU A 582 10.61 6.18 -4.01
N ARG A 583 11.40 5.58 -4.86
CA ARG A 583 11.23 4.17 -5.27
C ARG A 583 11.34 3.20 -4.11
N ASN A 584 12.11 3.53 -3.09
CA ASN A 584 12.32 2.71 -1.91
C ASN A 584 11.47 3.10 -0.69
N SER A 585 10.90 4.31 -0.67
CA SER A 585 10.09 4.81 0.46
C SER A 585 8.64 5.12 0.10
N GLY A 586 8.34 5.41 -1.16
CA GLY A 586 7.04 5.81 -1.65
C GLY A 586 6.11 4.64 -1.99
N SER A 587 4.85 4.96 -2.32
CA SER A 587 3.90 3.99 -2.86
C SER A 587 3.91 4.04 -4.38
N VAL A 588 4.24 2.92 -5.00
CA VAL A 588 4.18 2.76 -6.46
C VAL A 588 2.74 2.81 -6.96
N LEU A 589 2.53 3.36 -8.14
CA LEU A 589 1.28 3.34 -8.89
C LEU A 589 1.45 2.53 -10.19
N ALA A 590 0.33 2.32 -10.93
CA ALA A 590 0.39 1.64 -12.23
C ALA A 590 1.48 2.24 -13.13
N ASN A 591 2.13 1.40 -13.93
CA ASN A 591 3.21 1.76 -14.85
C ASN A 591 4.44 2.39 -14.18
N GLY A 592 4.69 2.09 -12.89
CA GLY A 592 5.88 2.56 -12.18
C GLY A 592 5.85 4.01 -11.71
N TYR A 593 4.71 4.71 -11.84
CA TYR A 593 4.58 6.07 -11.32
C TYR A 593 4.57 6.11 -9.80
N PHE A 594 5.00 7.24 -9.24
CA PHE A 594 4.97 7.49 -7.80
C PHE A 594 4.28 8.82 -7.47
N ARG A 595 3.82 8.94 -6.22
CA ARG A 595 3.21 10.18 -5.72
C ARG A 595 4.21 11.05 -5.00
N TYR A 596 4.23 12.33 -5.37
CA TYR A 596 5.05 13.38 -4.77
C TYR A 596 4.34 14.11 -3.61
N LYS A 597 3.60 13.35 -2.79
CA LYS A 597 2.90 13.90 -1.62
C LYS A 597 3.85 14.28 -0.50
N PRO A 598 3.51 15.34 0.29
CA PRO A 598 4.30 15.73 1.47
C PRO A 598 4.65 14.56 2.39
N ALA A 599 3.70 13.64 2.60
CA ALA A 599 3.89 12.46 3.46
C ALA A 599 5.06 11.55 3.04
N TYR A 600 5.44 11.53 1.76
CA TYR A 600 6.57 10.75 1.25
C TYR A 600 7.86 11.56 1.12
N LEU A 601 7.74 12.88 0.94
CA LEU A 601 8.88 13.76 0.65
C LEU A 601 9.41 14.51 1.86
N GLN A 602 8.58 14.80 2.85
CA GLN A 602 8.95 15.67 3.98
C GLN A 602 10.21 15.21 4.73
N ASN A 603 10.46 13.91 4.79
CA ASN A 603 11.60 13.30 5.48
C ASN A 603 12.76 12.99 4.52
N PHE A 604 12.69 13.39 3.26
CA PHE A 604 13.80 13.21 2.32
C PHE A 604 15.04 13.92 2.85
N PRO A 605 16.19 13.22 2.95
CA PRO A 605 17.42 13.82 3.43
C PRO A 605 17.91 14.95 2.51
N VAL A 606 18.30 16.09 3.06
CA VAL A 606 18.87 17.21 2.30
C VAL A 606 20.21 17.58 2.94
N PRO A 607 21.35 17.41 2.23
CA PRO A 607 22.67 17.61 2.81
C PRO A 607 22.95 19.09 3.08
N GLU A 608 23.84 19.36 4.02
CA GLU A 608 24.45 20.66 4.19
C GLU A 608 25.39 20.94 3.02
N VAL A 609 25.51 22.22 2.63
CA VAL A 609 26.32 22.64 1.50
C VAL A 609 27.10 23.88 1.81
N SER A 610 28.33 23.97 1.31
CA SER A 610 29.13 25.21 1.36
C SER A 610 28.56 26.25 0.39
N ARG A 611 28.77 27.54 0.67
CA ARG A 611 28.34 28.62 -0.24
C ARG A 611 28.95 28.50 -1.64
N SER A 612 30.18 28.01 -1.74
CA SER A 612 30.87 27.82 -3.03
C SER A 612 30.20 26.71 -3.84
N HIS A 613 29.94 25.55 -3.23
CA HIS A 613 29.31 24.41 -3.92
C HIS A 613 27.86 24.70 -4.29
N GLU A 614 27.11 25.36 -3.38
CA GLU A 614 25.75 25.81 -3.69
C GLU A 614 25.73 26.72 -4.93
N ALA A 615 26.58 27.71 -4.97
CA ALA A 615 26.68 28.65 -6.10
C ALA A 615 27.07 27.94 -7.41
N THR A 616 27.94 26.92 -7.34
CA THR A 616 28.32 26.11 -8.50
C THR A 616 27.13 25.34 -9.05
N ILE A 617 26.38 24.63 -8.19
CA ILE A 617 25.17 23.90 -8.58
C ILE A 617 24.10 24.86 -9.11
N ALA A 618 23.86 25.97 -8.43
CA ALA A 618 22.84 26.94 -8.83
C ALA A 618 23.12 27.55 -10.22
N ARG A 619 24.38 27.84 -10.54
CA ARG A 619 24.78 28.31 -11.89
C ARG A 619 24.63 27.20 -12.94
N GLY A 620 25.01 25.95 -12.62
CA GLY A 620 24.80 24.81 -13.50
C GLY A 620 23.32 24.61 -13.84
N VAL A 621 22.44 24.68 -12.83
CA VAL A 621 20.98 24.63 -13.04
C VAL A 621 20.49 25.81 -13.87
N SER A 622 21.02 27.02 -13.65
CA SER A 622 20.63 28.18 -14.45
C SER A 622 21.06 28.04 -15.92
N CYS A 623 22.24 27.44 -16.20
CA CYS A 623 22.62 27.04 -17.55
C CYS A 623 21.67 26.03 -18.17
N LEU A 624 21.27 25.00 -17.43
CA LEU A 624 20.35 23.97 -17.92
C LEU A 624 18.95 24.54 -18.20
N LEU A 625 18.43 25.40 -17.33
CA LEU A 625 17.13 26.09 -17.54
C LEU A 625 17.20 26.99 -18.79
N ALA A 626 18.29 27.70 -19.00
CA ALA A 626 18.51 28.51 -20.21
C ALA A 626 18.62 27.61 -21.47
N GLN A 627 19.35 26.51 -21.39
CA GLN A 627 19.43 25.52 -22.48
C GLN A 627 18.04 25.00 -22.90
N LYS A 628 17.25 24.59 -21.93
CA LYS A 628 15.88 24.09 -22.17
C LYS A 628 14.96 25.15 -22.77
N ALA A 629 15.13 26.40 -22.39
CA ALA A 629 14.33 27.52 -22.90
C ALA A 629 14.77 27.95 -24.32
N LEU A 630 16.08 28.01 -24.60
CA LEU A 630 16.63 28.57 -25.81
C LEU A 630 16.79 27.54 -26.93
N GLN A 631 17.08 26.31 -26.59
CA GLN A 631 17.38 25.22 -27.53
C GLN A 631 16.71 23.89 -27.07
N PRO A 632 15.39 23.82 -27.01
CA PRO A 632 14.70 22.65 -26.49
C PRO A 632 14.90 21.37 -27.34
N THR A 633 15.32 21.52 -28.58
CA THR A 633 15.57 20.40 -29.50
C THR A 633 17.00 19.84 -29.43
N ASP A 634 17.92 20.51 -28.77
CA ASP A 634 19.29 20.01 -28.56
C ASP A 634 19.32 19.15 -27.28
N MET A 635 18.91 17.90 -27.43
CA MET A 635 18.85 16.96 -26.33
C MET A 635 20.21 16.61 -25.75
N GLY A 636 21.26 16.54 -26.58
CA GLY A 636 22.59 16.11 -26.14
C GLY A 636 23.26 17.05 -25.13
N VAL A 637 23.14 18.37 -25.33
CA VAL A 637 23.67 19.36 -24.38
C VAL A 637 22.85 19.35 -23.09
N GLY A 638 21.51 19.27 -23.21
CA GLY A 638 20.63 19.22 -22.05
C GLY A 638 20.84 17.98 -21.17
N GLU A 639 20.98 16.79 -21.77
CA GLU A 639 21.27 15.55 -21.06
C GLU A 639 22.62 15.56 -20.36
N PHE A 640 23.67 16.08 -21.05
CA PHE A 640 25.00 16.21 -20.46
C PHE A 640 24.99 17.11 -19.21
N LEU A 641 24.33 18.27 -19.29
CA LEU A 641 24.24 19.20 -18.16
C LEU A 641 23.43 18.61 -17.00
N ASP A 642 22.36 17.85 -17.30
CA ASP A 642 21.54 17.19 -16.31
C ASP A 642 22.31 16.07 -15.58
N ASP A 643 23.05 15.23 -16.32
CA ASP A 643 23.92 14.20 -15.75
C ASP A 643 25.06 14.81 -14.90
N LEU A 644 25.60 15.95 -15.32
CA LEU A 644 26.62 16.65 -14.56
C LEU A 644 26.08 17.24 -13.25
N ILE A 645 24.87 17.82 -13.28
CA ILE A 645 24.19 18.30 -12.07
C ILE A 645 23.90 17.15 -11.13
N ASP A 646 23.39 16.03 -11.65
CA ASP A 646 23.17 14.82 -10.85
C ASP A 646 24.45 14.31 -10.18
N ALA A 647 25.59 14.31 -10.90
CA ALA A 647 26.91 13.94 -10.35
C ALA A 647 27.35 14.91 -9.23
N CYS A 648 27.15 16.22 -9.42
CA CYS A 648 27.40 17.22 -8.38
C CYS A 648 26.52 17.03 -7.14
N VAL A 649 25.25 16.69 -7.34
CA VAL A 649 24.33 16.34 -6.23
C VAL A 649 24.80 15.08 -5.52
N MET A 650 25.21 14.03 -6.26
CA MET A 650 25.76 12.81 -5.67
C MET A 650 27.00 13.11 -4.80
N GLU A 651 27.87 14.03 -5.25
CA GLU A 651 29.04 14.47 -4.46
C GLU A 651 28.62 15.06 -3.10
N LEU A 652 27.52 15.79 -3.02
CA LEU A 652 27.05 16.35 -1.74
C LEU A 652 26.64 15.26 -0.75
N TYR A 653 26.04 14.17 -1.23
CA TYR A 653 25.59 13.07 -0.37
C TYR A 653 26.70 12.08 -0.02
N PHE A 654 27.65 11.87 -0.93
CA PHE A 654 28.62 10.77 -0.85
C PHE A 654 30.06 11.27 -1.05
N ARG A 655 30.40 12.46 -0.57
CA ARG A 655 31.66 13.13 -0.86
C ARG A 655 32.88 12.28 -0.53
N ASP A 656 32.95 11.69 0.67
CA ASP A 656 34.09 10.88 1.10
C ASP A 656 34.26 9.63 0.19
N HIS A 657 33.16 8.95 -0.10
CA HIS A 657 33.14 7.80 -0.99
C HIS A 657 33.60 8.14 -2.42
N MET A 658 33.21 9.32 -2.93
CA MET A 658 33.60 9.81 -4.25
C MET A 658 35.04 10.32 -4.27
N ALA A 659 35.50 10.93 -3.20
CA ALA A 659 36.89 11.38 -3.08
C ALA A 659 37.90 10.22 -3.10
N GLU A 660 37.62 9.14 -2.41
CA GLU A 660 38.43 7.90 -2.42
C GLU A 660 38.58 7.30 -3.82
N ARG A 661 37.68 7.62 -4.75
CA ARG A 661 37.62 7.08 -6.12
C ARG A 661 37.97 8.09 -7.21
N ASP A 662 38.45 9.25 -6.82
CA ASP A 662 38.72 10.39 -7.75
C ASP A 662 37.49 10.73 -8.61
N LEU A 663 36.30 10.86 -7.98
CA LEU A 663 35.03 11.16 -8.64
C LEU A 663 34.42 12.50 -8.17
N LEU A 664 35.22 13.45 -7.69
CA LEU A 664 34.76 14.79 -7.30
C LEU A 664 34.57 15.69 -8.53
N PHE A 665 33.52 16.51 -8.53
CA PHE A 665 33.13 17.38 -9.65
C PHE A 665 33.07 18.85 -9.28
N LEU A 666 32.61 19.21 -8.08
CA LEU A 666 32.21 20.57 -7.71
C LEU A 666 33.36 21.57 -7.76
N ASP A 667 34.53 21.21 -7.25
CA ASP A 667 35.67 22.08 -7.21
C ASP A 667 36.28 22.29 -8.63
N ASP A 668 36.26 21.25 -9.47
CA ASP A 668 36.73 21.33 -10.86
C ASP A 668 35.74 22.06 -11.78
N LEU A 669 34.44 21.99 -11.49
CA LEU A 669 33.39 22.64 -12.26
C LEU A 669 33.24 24.13 -11.95
N ALA A 670 33.54 24.55 -10.71
CA ALA A 670 33.34 25.90 -10.24
C ALA A 670 34.02 27.00 -11.14
N PRO A 671 35.28 26.83 -11.59
CA PRO A 671 35.94 27.83 -12.47
C PRO A 671 35.22 27.98 -13.82
N HIS A 672 34.69 26.89 -14.38
CA HIS A 672 34.02 26.91 -15.69
C HIS A 672 32.67 27.62 -15.65
N LEU A 673 31.97 27.59 -14.50
CA LEU A 673 30.68 28.26 -14.30
C LEU A 673 30.81 29.68 -13.73
N ALA A 674 32.01 30.11 -13.31
CA ALA A 674 32.20 31.40 -12.66
C ALA A 674 31.80 32.59 -13.55
N ALA A 675 32.00 32.47 -14.86
CA ALA A 675 31.69 33.52 -15.84
C ALA A 675 30.23 33.52 -16.35
N TYR A 676 29.43 32.56 -15.94
CA TYR A 676 28.01 32.51 -16.35
C TYR A 676 27.21 33.67 -15.77
N ASN A 677 26.50 34.39 -16.64
CA ASN A 677 25.59 35.47 -16.25
C ASN A 677 24.19 35.18 -16.74
N SER A 678 23.25 34.96 -15.78
CA SER A 678 21.84 34.73 -16.06
C SER A 678 21.10 35.92 -16.66
N ASP A 679 21.65 37.16 -16.49
CA ASP A 679 21.05 38.39 -16.99
C ASP A 679 21.61 38.79 -18.36
N ALA A 680 22.52 37.99 -18.93
CA ALA A 680 23.04 38.18 -20.27
C ALA A 680 21.96 37.95 -21.34
N THR A 681 22.18 38.48 -22.56
CA THR A 681 21.25 38.25 -23.67
C THR A 681 21.16 36.74 -24.02
N GLU A 682 20.03 36.31 -24.59
CA GLU A 682 19.84 34.93 -25.03
C GLU A 682 20.99 34.43 -25.93
N SER A 683 21.46 35.26 -26.84
CA SER A 683 22.58 34.92 -27.72
C SER A 683 23.88 34.69 -26.94
N GLN A 684 24.16 35.50 -25.92
CA GLN A 684 25.36 35.36 -25.09
C GLN A 684 25.27 34.11 -24.21
N GLN A 685 24.10 33.85 -23.63
CA GLN A 685 23.88 32.63 -22.86
C GLN A 685 24.06 31.38 -23.72
N ARG A 686 23.52 31.37 -24.93
CA ARG A 686 23.68 30.26 -25.88
C ARG A 686 25.13 29.98 -26.18
N VAL A 687 25.90 31.03 -26.58
CA VAL A 687 27.31 30.88 -26.88
C VAL A 687 28.10 30.34 -25.67
N PHE A 688 27.81 30.84 -24.47
CA PHE A 688 28.43 30.35 -23.25
C PHE A 688 28.14 28.85 -23.02
N ILE A 689 26.90 28.44 -23.13
CA ILE A 689 26.47 27.04 -22.91
C ILE A 689 27.12 26.10 -23.93
N GLU A 690 27.14 26.48 -25.21
CA GLU A 690 27.79 25.68 -26.25
C GLU A 690 29.31 25.55 -26.01
N GLN A 691 29.97 26.63 -25.57
CA GLN A 691 31.40 26.58 -25.23
C GLN A 691 31.67 25.76 -23.97
N LEU A 692 30.83 25.89 -22.94
CA LEU A 692 30.89 25.11 -21.73
C LEU A 692 30.78 23.60 -22.05
N HIS A 693 29.76 23.22 -22.79
CA HIS A 693 29.57 21.84 -23.21
C HIS A 693 30.76 21.31 -24.00
N ARG A 694 31.24 22.04 -24.99
CA ARG A 694 32.43 21.66 -25.79
C ARG A 694 33.65 21.41 -24.92
N THR A 695 33.90 22.29 -23.93
CA THR A 695 35.05 22.19 -23.02
C THR A 695 34.92 21.01 -22.07
N LEU A 696 33.76 20.86 -21.44
CA LEU A 696 33.56 19.85 -20.42
C LEU A 696 33.34 18.43 -20.98
N ASN A 697 32.84 18.32 -22.22
CA ASN A 697 32.61 17.03 -22.89
C ASN A 697 33.79 16.65 -23.84
N ALA A 698 34.91 17.38 -23.84
CA ALA A 698 36.08 17.02 -24.59
C ALA A 698 36.68 15.67 -24.12
N PRO A 699 37.26 14.84 -24.99
CA PRO A 699 37.84 13.55 -24.63
C PRO A 699 38.86 13.58 -23.49
N GLU A 700 39.64 14.66 -23.41
CA GLU A 700 40.66 14.93 -22.40
C GLU A 700 40.10 15.53 -21.09
N SER A 701 38.83 15.87 -21.06
CA SER A 701 38.19 16.44 -19.87
C SER A 701 38.12 15.46 -18.71
N THR A 702 38.65 15.88 -17.55
CA THR A 702 38.55 15.10 -16.31
C THR A 702 37.10 14.90 -15.90
N ILE A 703 36.24 15.93 -16.07
CA ILE A 703 34.80 15.87 -15.74
C ILE A 703 34.10 14.82 -16.59
N ARG A 704 34.30 14.83 -17.93
CA ARG A 704 33.74 13.80 -18.81
C ARG A 704 34.18 12.39 -18.40
N ASN A 705 35.46 12.21 -18.17
CA ASN A 705 36.03 10.91 -17.83
C ASN A 705 35.50 10.39 -16.50
N ARG A 706 35.32 11.25 -15.48
CA ARG A 706 34.71 10.88 -14.22
C ARG A 706 33.21 10.52 -14.37
N LEU A 707 32.45 11.26 -15.17
CA LEU A 707 31.04 10.90 -15.45
C LEU A 707 30.90 9.48 -16.02
N LEU A 708 31.79 9.11 -16.95
CA LEU A 708 31.79 7.78 -17.54
C LEU A 708 32.20 6.67 -16.56
N ARG A 709 32.99 7.00 -15.54
CA ARG A 709 33.54 6.05 -14.55
C ARG A 709 32.62 5.81 -13.35
N ILE A 710 31.65 6.67 -13.07
CA ILE A 710 30.82 6.63 -11.85
C ILE A 710 30.28 5.22 -11.58
N SER A 711 29.66 4.58 -12.59
CA SER A 711 29.06 3.25 -12.43
C SER A 711 30.10 2.13 -12.28
N ALA A 712 31.26 2.27 -12.92
CA ALA A 712 32.31 1.24 -12.85
C ALA A 712 33.08 1.32 -11.53
N ASP A 713 33.38 2.52 -11.04
CA ASP A 713 34.18 2.72 -9.84
C ASP A 713 33.35 2.64 -8.54
N SER A 714 32.02 2.73 -8.64
CA SER A 714 31.11 2.61 -7.50
C SER A 714 29.89 1.72 -7.83
N PRO A 715 30.12 0.41 -8.05
CA PRO A 715 29.05 -0.52 -8.47
C PRO A 715 27.99 -0.74 -7.39
N ASP A 716 28.35 -0.65 -6.10
CA ASP A 716 27.50 -0.97 -4.96
C ASP A 716 26.70 0.24 -4.41
N LEU A 717 27.02 1.46 -4.85
CA LEU A 717 26.41 2.68 -4.34
C LEU A 717 25.91 3.58 -5.50
N LEU A 718 26.81 4.26 -6.19
CA LEU A 718 26.41 5.25 -7.19
C LEU A 718 25.79 4.61 -8.44
N ALA A 719 26.27 3.44 -8.88
CA ALA A 719 25.67 2.71 -9.98
C ALA A 719 24.26 2.22 -9.67
N VAL A 720 24.00 1.82 -8.42
CA VAL A 720 22.65 1.43 -7.95
C VAL A 720 21.71 2.63 -8.02
N ILE A 721 22.13 3.78 -7.50
CA ILE A 721 21.34 5.01 -7.54
C ILE A 721 21.09 5.46 -8.99
N GLN A 722 22.11 5.40 -9.86
CA GLN A 722 21.97 5.77 -11.27
C GLN A 722 21.01 4.83 -12.02
N ARG A 723 21.13 3.53 -11.79
CA ARG A 723 20.27 2.51 -12.43
C ARG A 723 18.81 2.65 -11.99
N GLU A 724 18.58 2.76 -10.69
CA GLU A 724 17.23 2.92 -10.14
C GLU A 724 16.72 4.37 -10.28
N GLY A 725 17.61 5.32 -10.41
CA GLY A 725 17.30 6.72 -10.65
C GLY A 725 16.95 7.06 -12.10
N LYS A 726 17.08 6.11 -13.03
CA LYS A 726 16.59 6.28 -14.41
C LYS A 726 15.08 6.07 -14.49
N VAL A 727 14.48 6.88 -15.32
CA VAL A 727 13.04 6.85 -15.63
C VAL A 727 12.77 5.93 -16.80
#